data_a2231379118ff07d42a9844c52e29aa3
#
_entry.id   a2231379118ff07d42a9844c52e29aa3
#
_cell.length_a   1.000
_cell.length_b   1.000
_cell.length_c   1.000
_cell.angle_alpha   90.00
_cell.angle_beta   90.00
_cell.angle_gamma   90.00
#
_symmetry.space_group_name_H-M   'P 1'
#
loop_
_entity.id
_entity.type
_entity.pdbx_description
1 polymer ?
#
loop_
_entity_poly.entity_id
_entity_poly.type
_entity_poly.pdbx_seq_one_letter_code
_entity_poly.pdbx_strand_id
1 'polypeptide(L)'
;MNELASKYSPEEVEGKWYEYWLKHDLFKSTPDSREPYTIVIPPPNVTGVLHMGHMLNNTIQDILIRRARMEGKNALWVPGTDHASIATEAKVVARLASKGIKKTDLTRDEFLKHAWEWKEEHGGIILEQLKKLGASCDWSRTAFTMDEVRSKSVLHVFVDLFNKGLIYRGVRMVNWDPAAQTALSDEEVVYKEEHGKLYYLRYKIVGEDGYAIVATTRPETIMGDTAMCINPNDPKNAHLKGKRVIVPLVGREIPVIEDDYVDVEFGTGCLKVTPAHDVNDYMLGEKHNLKSIDIFNDNGTISEAAGLYVGMDRFAVREQIEKDLAEAGLLEKVEAYTNKVGHSERTNSVIEPKLSMQWFLKMDALAKPALDAVMQDDIKFHPSKFKNVYRHWMTNIKDWCISRQLWWGHRIPAYFLPEGGYVVAETDEEALRLAQEKTGNKELKIEDLRQDEDVLDTWFSSWLWPISLFNGILDPDNEEIKYYYPTADLVTGPDIIFFWVARMIMAGYEYKNDMPFRNVYFTGIVRDKLGRKMSKSLGNSPDPLMLIEKFGADGVRMGLMLAAPAGNDILYDDSLCEQGRNFNNKIWNAFRLVKGWEVADIEQPEYAKTAVKWFEAVLNKTLAEVDDLFGKFRLSEALMAVYKLFWDEFSSWYLEMVKPAYGKPVDRATYEATLGFFDALLRLLHPFMPFITEELWQHIAERKDGESVMTALLPKAGAFSEQTIADMDVAKDIIAGIRTVRLQKNIPNKEELELQVMGEGNVPVESIIKKLANLSAVANVSEKDATAAAFMVGTTEYAVPLGNNINVEEELKKLEADLKYQEGFLQSVLKKLSNDKFVNNAPAKVIEMERKKQADAEAKIATLKESIAALQGK
;
A
#
# COMPACT_ATOMS: atom_id res chain seq x y z
N MET A 1 3.66 4.97 -43.12
CA MET A 1 3.25 5.09 -41.70
C MET A 1 1.75 5.22 -41.69
N ASN A 2 1.06 4.34 -40.95
CA ASN A 2 -0.38 4.46 -40.81
C ASN A 2 -0.73 5.77 -40.09
N GLU A 3 -1.73 6.46 -40.60
CA GLU A 3 -2.25 7.69 -39.99
C GLU A 3 -2.78 7.40 -38.59
N LEU A 4 -2.40 8.22 -37.60
CA LEU A 4 -2.86 8.08 -36.22
C LEU A 4 -4.37 8.28 -36.16
N ALA A 5 -5.06 7.42 -35.43
CA ALA A 5 -6.49 7.55 -35.18
C ALA A 5 -6.84 8.91 -34.55
N SER A 6 -8.04 9.40 -34.83
CA SER A 6 -8.52 10.69 -34.31
C SER A 6 -8.67 10.73 -32.79
N LYS A 7 -8.83 9.57 -32.16
CA LYS A 7 -8.93 9.39 -30.68
C LYS A 7 -8.07 8.22 -30.24
N TYR A 8 -7.57 8.29 -29.02
CA TYR A 8 -6.91 7.17 -28.38
C TYR A 8 -7.92 6.10 -28.00
N SER A 9 -7.67 4.86 -28.41
CA SER A 9 -8.48 3.69 -28.08
C SER A 9 -7.62 2.67 -27.31
N PRO A 10 -7.74 2.59 -25.98
CA PRO A 10 -7.00 1.60 -25.20
C PRO A 10 -7.21 0.16 -25.66
N GLU A 11 -8.42 -0.20 -26.08
CA GLU A 11 -8.77 -1.55 -26.55
C GLU A 11 -7.93 -2.00 -27.75
N GLU A 12 -7.63 -1.08 -28.66
CA GLU A 12 -6.82 -1.38 -29.85
C GLU A 12 -5.33 -1.44 -29.57
N VAL A 13 -4.87 -0.81 -28.49
CA VAL A 13 -3.47 -0.60 -28.16
C VAL A 13 -2.96 -1.60 -27.13
N GLU A 14 -3.72 -1.85 -26.08
CA GLU A 14 -3.26 -2.62 -24.90
C GLU A 14 -2.96 -4.08 -25.25
N GLY A 15 -3.88 -4.78 -25.90
CA GLY A 15 -3.68 -6.16 -26.32
C GLY A 15 -2.49 -6.32 -27.27
N LYS A 16 -2.42 -5.44 -28.28
CA LYS A 16 -1.37 -5.44 -29.31
C LYS A 16 0.03 -5.33 -28.69
N TRP A 17 0.27 -4.37 -27.79
CA TRP A 17 1.60 -4.17 -27.21
C TRP A 17 1.93 -5.18 -26.15
N TYR A 18 0.96 -5.66 -25.38
CA TYR A 18 1.23 -6.72 -24.41
C TYR A 18 1.69 -8.03 -25.11
N GLU A 19 1.02 -8.41 -26.19
CA GLU A 19 1.43 -9.55 -27.04
C GLU A 19 2.81 -9.33 -27.68
N TYR A 20 3.09 -8.10 -28.14
CA TYR A 20 4.40 -7.74 -28.70
C TYR A 20 5.52 -7.92 -27.66
N TRP A 21 5.32 -7.43 -26.43
CA TRP A 21 6.31 -7.59 -25.37
C TRP A 21 6.54 -9.06 -24.99
N LEU A 22 5.50 -9.86 -24.96
CA LEU A 22 5.61 -11.30 -24.71
C LEU A 22 6.32 -12.02 -25.85
N LYS A 23 5.98 -11.72 -27.10
CA LYS A 23 6.59 -12.32 -28.29
C LYS A 23 8.11 -12.10 -28.35
N HIS A 24 8.57 -10.94 -27.91
CA HIS A 24 9.98 -10.57 -27.91
C HIS A 24 10.71 -10.82 -26.59
N ASP A 25 10.10 -11.53 -25.67
CA ASP A 25 10.67 -11.91 -24.36
C ASP A 25 11.21 -10.71 -23.54
N LEU A 26 10.57 -9.54 -23.66
CA LEU A 26 11.05 -8.30 -23.04
C LEU A 26 10.97 -8.29 -21.51
N PHE A 27 10.22 -9.21 -20.91
CA PHE A 27 10.10 -9.36 -19.46
C PHE A 27 11.05 -10.39 -18.87
N LYS A 28 11.67 -11.20 -19.70
CA LYS A 28 12.55 -12.28 -19.25
C LYS A 28 13.87 -11.77 -18.71
N SER A 29 14.37 -12.46 -17.71
CA SER A 29 15.70 -12.22 -17.15
C SER A 29 16.45 -13.53 -16.95
N THR A 30 17.71 -13.48 -17.27
CA THR A 30 18.73 -14.49 -16.90
C THR A 30 19.95 -13.75 -16.33
N PRO A 31 20.71 -14.35 -15.42
CA PRO A 31 21.93 -13.72 -14.91
C PRO A 31 22.88 -13.30 -16.04
N ASP A 32 23.39 -12.09 -15.97
CA ASP A 32 24.38 -11.53 -16.89
C ASP A 32 25.32 -10.53 -16.18
N SER A 33 26.08 -9.73 -16.91
CA SER A 33 27.04 -8.78 -16.35
C SER A 33 26.41 -7.48 -15.82
N ARG A 34 25.14 -7.23 -16.10
CA ARG A 34 24.43 -6.02 -15.63
C ARG A 34 24.11 -6.13 -14.14
N GLU A 35 23.95 -4.98 -13.51
CA GLU A 35 23.44 -4.92 -12.14
C GLU A 35 22.02 -5.48 -12.08
N PRO A 36 21.76 -6.48 -11.21
CA PRO A 36 20.40 -6.99 -11.06
C PRO A 36 19.51 -6.02 -10.30
N TYR A 37 18.26 -5.96 -10.71
CA TYR A 37 17.19 -5.33 -9.97
C TYR A 37 16.01 -6.27 -9.89
N THR A 38 15.72 -6.79 -8.72
CA THR A 38 14.75 -7.87 -8.53
C THR A 38 13.65 -7.45 -7.59
N ILE A 39 12.41 -7.70 -7.98
CA ILE A 39 11.24 -7.66 -7.12
C ILE A 39 10.56 -9.02 -7.14
N VAL A 40 10.22 -9.54 -5.97
CA VAL A 40 9.33 -10.69 -5.84
C VAL A 40 7.93 -10.19 -5.51
N ILE A 41 6.94 -10.67 -6.24
CA ILE A 41 5.56 -10.25 -6.02
C ILE A 41 5.09 -10.68 -4.63
N PRO A 42 4.34 -9.85 -3.86
CA PRO A 42 3.52 -10.36 -2.79
C PRO A 42 2.50 -11.33 -3.40
N PRO A 43 2.65 -12.65 -3.19
CA PRO A 43 1.85 -13.60 -3.96
C PRO A 43 0.37 -13.47 -3.56
N PRO A 44 -0.52 -13.11 -4.49
CA PRO A 44 -1.93 -13.00 -4.18
C PRO A 44 -2.53 -14.36 -3.77
N ASN A 45 -3.41 -14.32 -2.78
CA ASN A 45 -4.14 -15.48 -2.31
C ASN A 45 -5.10 -16.00 -3.39
N VAL A 46 -5.10 -17.30 -3.66
CA VAL A 46 -6.02 -17.94 -4.62
C VAL A 46 -7.46 -18.04 -4.09
N THR A 47 -7.89 -17.06 -3.29
CA THR A 47 -9.22 -16.99 -2.67
C THR A 47 -10.28 -16.32 -3.53
N GLY A 48 -9.89 -15.73 -4.64
CA GLY A 48 -10.77 -15.04 -5.57
C GLY A 48 -10.03 -14.08 -6.49
N VAL A 49 -10.76 -13.13 -7.07
CA VAL A 49 -10.22 -12.12 -7.98
C VAL A 49 -9.49 -10.99 -7.23
N LEU A 50 -8.61 -10.30 -7.91
CA LEU A 50 -7.91 -9.14 -7.38
C LEU A 50 -8.88 -7.96 -7.15
N HIS A 51 -8.52 -7.07 -6.23
CA HIS A 51 -9.24 -5.83 -5.93
C HIS A 51 -8.33 -4.60 -6.14
N MET A 52 -8.87 -3.40 -5.92
CA MET A 52 -8.15 -2.15 -6.19
C MET A 52 -6.84 -1.99 -5.40
N GLY A 53 -6.75 -2.55 -4.20
CA GLY A 53 -5.50 -2.58 -3.43
C GLY A 53 -4.39 -3.36 -4.13
N HIS A 54 -4.73 -4.48 -4.78
CA HIS A 54 -3.78 -5.22 -5.61
C HIS A 54 -3.38 -4.44 -6.86
N MET A 55 -4.32 -3.70 -7.46
CA MET A 55 -4.02 -2.85 -8.62
C MET A 55 -2.98 -1.78 -8.26
N LEU A 56 -3.16 -1.11 -7.12
CA LEU A 56 -2.19 -0.14 -6.62
C LEU A 56 -0.82 -0.76 -6.35
N ASN A 57 -0.80 -1.85 -5.58
CA ASN A 57 0.45 -2.53 -5.20
C ASN A 57 1.24 -3.00 -6.43
N ASN A 58 0.57 -3.66 -7.37
CA ASN A 58 1.22 -4.16 -8.57
C ASN A 58 1.60 -3.06 -9.57
N THR A 59 0.87 -1.96 -9.61
CA THR A 59 1.25 -0.77 -10.39
C THR A 59 2.57 -0.20 -9.88
N ILE A 60 2.74 -0.08 -8.57
CA ILE A 60 3.98 0.41 -7.95
C ILE A 60 5.15 -0.50 -8.28
N GLN A 61 4.98 -1.80 -8.15
CA GLN A 61 6.02 -2.78 -8.51
C GLN A 61 6.43 -2.65 -9.99
N ASP A 62 5.44 -2.56 -10.88
CA ASP A 62 5.69 -2.43 -12.32
C ASP A 62 6.43 -1.13 -12.68
N ILE A 63 6.09 -0.03 -12.02
CA ILE A 63 6.79 1.26 -12.18
C ILE A 63 8.27 1.12 -11.83
N LEU A 64 8.56 0.51 -10.69
CA LEU A 64 9.95 0.30 -10.24
C LEU A 64 10.72 -0.62 -11.18
N ILE A 65 10.13 -1.70 -11.62
CA ILE A 65 10.74 -2.66 -12.56
C ILE A 65 10.99 -2.01 -13.92
N ARG A 66 10.01 -1.31 -14.47
CA ARG A 66 10.16 -0.65 -15.78
C ARG A 66 11.21 0.44 -15.72
N ARG A 67 11.25 1.23 -14.67
CA ARG A 67 12.29 2.24 -14.48
C ARG A 67 13.68 1.61 -14.39
N ALA A 68 13.85 0.58 -13.58
CA ALA A 68 15.14 -0.12 -13.45
C ALA A 68 15.63 -0.70 -14.80
N ARG A 69 14.71 -1.27 -15.57
CA ARG A 69 15.02 -1.76 -16.92
C ARG A 69 15.52 -0.63 -17.84
N MET A 70 14.87 0.53 -17.79
CA MET A 70 15.25 1.71 -18.56
C MET A 70 16.50 2.41 -17.99
N GLU A 71 16.94 2.10 -16.79
CA GLU A 71 18.26 2.49 -16.26
C GLU A 71 19.40 1.58 -16.71
N GLY A 72 19.10 0.56 -17.52
CA GLY A 72 20.08 -0.40 -18.03
C GLY A 72 20.38 -1.56 -17.12
N LYS A 73 19.63 -1.73 -16.02
CA LYS A 73 19.76 -2.87 -15.10
C LYS A 73 19.11 -4.12 -15.68
N ASN A 74 19.52 -5.27 -15.18
CA ASN A 74 18.84 -6.54 -15.46
C ASN A 74 17.68 -6.66 -14.50
N ALA A 75 16.50 -6.20 -14.93
CA ALA A 75 15.32 -6.13 -14.11
C ALA A 75 14.53 -7.44 -14.18
N LEU A 76 14.20 -7.99 -13.00
CA LEU A 76 13.39 -9.19 -12.86
C LEU A 76 12.25 -8.97 -11.89
N TRP A 77 11.03 -9.18 -12.34
CA TRP A 77 9.86 -9.25 -11.50
C TRP A 77 9.29 -10.67 -11.55
N VAL A 78 9.37 -11.37 -10.41
CA VAL A 78 8.93 -12.78 -10.31
C VAL A 78 7.47 -12.83 -9.90
N PRO A 79 6.58 -13.39 -10.74
CA PRO A 79 5.17 -13.57 -10.42
C PRO A 79 4.91 -14.84 -9.63
N GLY A 80 3.76 -14.90 -8.97
CA GLY A 80 3.31 -16.10 -8.27
C GLY A 80 2.02 -15.88 -7.51
N THR A 81 1.53 -16.95 -6.90
CA THR A 81 0.31 -16.97 -6.09
C THR A 81 0.53 -17.76 -4.80
N ASP A 82 -0.26 -17.44 -3.77
CA ASP A 82 -0.23 -18.10 -2.47
C ASP A 82 -1.43 -19.03 -2.31
N HIS A 83 -1.19 -20.21 -1.75
CA HIS A 83 -2.23 -21.18 -1.47
C HIS A 83 -3.19 -20.77 -0.34
N ALA A 84 -2.78 -19.85 0.53
CA ALA A 84 -3.60 -19.23 1.58
C ALA A 84 -4.44 -20.23 2.38
N SER A 85 -3.80 -21.14 3.07
CA SER A 85 -4.36 -22.37 3.64
C SER A 85 -5.78 -22.24 4.22
N ILE A 86 -5.98 -21.50 5.31
CA ILE A 86 -7.30 -21.35 5.97
C ILE A 86 -8.32 -20.71 5.02
N ALA A 87 -7.94 -19.61 4.38
CA ALA A 87 -8.85 -18.84 3.57
C ALA A 87 -9.33 -19.59 2.33
N THR A 88 -8.44 -20.32 1.68
CA THR A 88 -8.76 -21.15 0.50
C THR A 88 -9.56 -22.37 0.90
N GLU A 89 -9.18 -23.08 1.96
CA GLU A 89 -9.95 -24.22 2.45
C GLU A 89 -11.40 -23.85 2.79
N ALA A 90 -11.61 -22.69 3.46
CA ALA A 90 -12.94 -22.17 3.74
C ALA A 90 -13.78 -21.92 2.46
N LYS A 91 -13.15 -21.45 1.40
CA LYS A 91 -13.81 -21.24 0.10
C LYS A 91 -14.19 -22.56 -0.57
N VAL A 92 -13.30 -23.54 -0.52
CA VAL A 92 -13.55 -24.88 -1.07
C VAL A 92 -14.68 -25.58 -0.30
N VAL A 93 -14.66 -25.51 1.03
CA VAL A 93 -15.73 -26.05 1.90
C VAL A 93 -17.07 -25.40 1.57
N ALA A 94 -17.13 -24.08 1.42
CA ALA A 94 -18.35 -23.36 1.04
C ALA A 94 -18.87 -23.76 -0.35
N ARG A 95 -17.97 -23.92 -1.32
CA ARG A 95 -18.31 -24.40 -2.68
C ARG A 95 -18.88 -25.81 -2.66
N LEU A 96 -18.29 -26.71 -1.88
CA LEU A 96 -18.80 -28.08 -1.71
C LEU A 96 -20.16 -28.10 -1.01
N ALA A 97 -20.33 -27.28 0.05
CA ALA A 97 -21.60 -27.15 0.76
C ALA A 97 -22.74 -26.67 -0.16
N SER A 98 -22.46 -25.78 -1.09
CA SER A 98 -23.44 -25.34 -2.10
C SER A 98 -23.91 -26.46 -3.03
N LYS A 99 -23.12 -27.54 -3.12
CA LYS A 99 -23.43 -28.75 -3.88
C LYS A 99 -23.97 -29.88 -2.99
N GLY A 100 -24.22 -29.60 -1.71
CA GLY A 100 -24.70 -30.58 -0.73
C GLY A 100 -23.64 -31.55 -0.21
N ILE A 101 -22.35 -31.28 -0.42
CA ILE A 101 -21.24 -32.10 0.01
C ILE A 101 -20.61 -31.49 1.25
N LYS A 102 -20.46 -32.26 2.32
CA LYS A 102 -19.74 -31.88 3.53
C LYS A 102 -18.30 -32.36 3.46
N LYS A 103 -17.36 -31.61 4.01
CA LYS A 103 -15.94 -31.99 4.10
C LYS A 103 -15.79 -33.36 4.79
N THR A 104 -16.61 -33.64 5.81
CA THR A 104 -16.64 -34.91 6.56
C THR A 104 -17.07 -36.13 5.72
N ASP A 105 -17.69 -35.89 4.55
CA ASP A 105 -18.09 -36.96 3.64
C ASP A 105 -16.94 -37.42 2.73
N LEU A 106 -15.82 -36.68 2.74
CA LEU A 106 -14.67 -36.87 1.86
C LEU A 106 -13.45 -37.38 2.62
N THR A 107 -12.61 -38.12 1.92
CA THR A 107 -11.23 -38.39 2.35
C THR A 107 -10.37 -37.13 2.10
N ARG A 108 -9.17 -37.08 2.71
CA ARG A 108 -8.19 -36.03 2.48
C ARG A 108 -7.89 -35.88 0.98
N ASP A 109 -7.61 -36.98 0.29
CA ASP A 109 -7.24 -36.95 -1.13
C ASP A 109 -8.39 -36.49 -2.02
N GLU A 110 -9.63 -36.87 -1.72
CA GLU A 110 -10.81 -36.39 -2.44
C GLU A 110 -11.02 -34.91 -2.24
N PHE A 111 -10.87 -34.42 -1.02
CA PHE A 111 -10.94 -32.97 -0.72
C PHE A 111 -9.85 -32.19 -1.44
N LEU A 112 -8.61 -32.67 -1.44
CA LEU A 112 -7.49 -31.99 -2.09
C LEU A 112 -7.67 -31.87 -3.61
N LYS A 113 -8.34 -32.82 -4.28
CA LYS A 113 -8.70 -32.67 -5.69
C LYS A 113 -9.55 -31.43 -5.93
N HIS A 114 -10.56 -31.22 -5.10
CA HIS A 114 -11.42 -30.03 -5.19
C HIS A 114 -10.65 -28.74 -4.89
N ALA A 115 -9.71 -28.78 -3.95
CA ALA A 115 -8.87 -27.63 -3.62
C ALA A 115 -7.90 -27.28 -4.77
N TRP A 116 -7.31 -28.27 -5.43
CA TRP A 116 -6.47 -28.05 -6.60
C TRP A 116 -7.26 -27.52 -7.81
N GLU A 117 -8.48 -28.00 -8.05
CA GLU A 117 -9.38 -27.44 -9.06
C GLU A 117 -9.67 -25.98 -8.79
N TRP A 118 -9.96 -25.62 -7.54
CA TRP A 118 -10.16 -24.23 -7.12
C TRP A 118 -8.93 -23.37 -7.41
N LYS A 119 -7.74 -23.86 -7.07
CA LYS A 119 -6.46 -23.17 -7.32
C LYS A 119 -6.22 -22.93 -8.81
N GLU A 120 -6.44 -23.90 -9.65
CA GLU A 120 -6.25 -23.76 -11.10
C GLU A 120 -7.18 -22.70 -11.69
N GLU A 121 -8.43 -22.71 -11.30
CA GLU A 121 -9.43 -21.73 -11.76
C GLU A 121 -9.08 -20.30 -11.34
N HIS A 122 -8.88 -20.07 -10.03
CA HIS A 122 -8.68 -18.72 -9.50
C HIS A 122 -7.26 -18.19 -9.70
N GLY A 123 -6.26 -19.04 -9.68
CA GLY A 123 -4.88 -18.66 -10.00
C GLY A 123 -4.75 -18.14 -11.42
N GLY A 124 -5.41 -18.79 -12.39
CA GLY A 124 -5.44 -18.33 -13.77
C GLY A 124 -6.08 -16.96 -13.94
N ILE A 125 -7.21 -16.72 -13.29
CA ILE A 125 -7.89 -15.42 -13.31
C ILE A 125 -6.98 -14.31 -12.77
N ILE A 126 -6.30 -14.54 -11.64
CA ILE A 126 -5.38 -13.57 -11.04
C ILE A 126 -4.26 -13.17 -12.00
N LEU A 127 -3.64 -14.14 -12.65
CA LEU A 127 -2.55 -13.87 -13.60
C LEU A 127 -3.04 -13.07 -14.82
N GLU A 128 -4.23 -13.38 -15.33
CA GLU A 128 -4.83 -12.63 -16.44
C GLU A 128 -5.19 -11.19 -16.03
N GLN A 129 -5.67 -10.98 -14.80
CA GLN A 129 -5.91 -9.63 -14.28
C GLN A 129 -4.62 -8.79 -14.21
N LEU A 130 -3.52 -9.40 -13.79
CA LEU A 130 -2.21 -8.73 -13.77
C LEU A 130 -1.72 -8.38 -15.18
N LYS A 131 -1.90 -9.26 -16.14
CA LYS A 131 -1.56 -8.98 -17.55
C LYS A 131 -2.38 -7.82 -18.11
N LYS A 132 -3.67 -7.76 -17.80
CA LYS A 132 -4.55 -6.66 -18.22
C LYS A 132 -4.12 -5.31 -17.62
N LEU A 133 -3.60 -5.31 -16.41
CA LEU A 133 -3.00 -4.11 -15.79
C LEU A 133 -1.71 -3.65 -16.49
N GLY A 134 -1.08 -4.51 -17.26
CA GLY A 134 0.20 -4.23 -17.91
C GLY A 134 1.43 -4.69 -17.13
N ALA A 135 1.24 -5.57 -16.15
CA ALA A 135 2.34 -6.07 -15.32
C ALA A 135 3.44 -6.75 -16.15
N SER A 136 4.67 -6.27 -16.02
CA SER A 136 5.83 -6.76 -16.77
C SER A 136 6.61 -7.86 -16.02
N CYS A 137 5.88 -8.85 -15.52
CA CYS A 137 6.47 -10.01 -14.88
C CYS A 137 7.15 -10.95 -15.88
N ASP A 138 8.21 -11.61 -15.45
CA ASP A 138 8.74 -12.78 -16.16
C ASP A 138 7.83 -13.99 -15.92
N TRP A 139 6.82 -14.15 -16.76
CA TRP A 139 5.80 -15.19 -16.62
C TRP A 139 6.32 -16.61 -16.72
N SER A 140 7.52 -16.80 -17.32
CA SER A 140 8.17 -18.11 -17.37
C SER A 140 8.62 -18.60 -15.98
N ARG A 141 8.70 -17.69 -15.01
CA ARG A 141 9.08 -17.98 -13.62
C ARG A 141 7.87 -18.00 -12.66
N THR A 142 6.66 -18.06 -13.20
CA THR A 142 5.45 -18.14 -12.38
C THR A 142 5.54 -19.27 -11.37
N ALA A 143 5.41 -18.94 -10.09
CA ALA A 143 5.52 -19.88 -8.99
C ALA A 143 4.25 -19.92 -8.16
N PHE A 144 4.09 -21.02 -7.44
CA PHE A 144 3.00 -21.22 -6.49
C PHE A 144 3.58 -21.74 -5.18
N THR A 145 3.11 -21.23 -4.06
CA THR A 145 3.68 -21.57 -2.74
C THR A 145 3.61 -23.06 -2.39
N MET A 146 2.77 -23.84 -3.09
CA MET A 146 2.70 -25.31 -2.95
C MET A 146 3.20 -26.06 -4.19
N ASP A 147 3.93 -25.42 -5.10
CA ASP A 147 4.59 -26.17 -6.18
C ASP A 147 5.73 -27.05 -5.64
N GLU A 148 6.26 -27.91 -6.48
CA GLU A 148 7.23 -28.92 -6.05
C GLU A 148 8.47 -28.34 -5.35
N VAL A 149 9.08 -27.30 -5.92
CA VAL A 149 10.32 -26.72 -5.37
C VAL A 149 10.02 -26.00 -4.05
N ARG A 150 8.92 -25.22 -3.99
CA ARG A 150 8.52 -24.52 -2.75
C ARG A 150 8.11 -25.51 -1.67
N SER A 151 7.40 -26.58 -2.01
CA SER A 151 7.02 -27.62 -1.07
C SER A 151 8.24 -28.36 -0.48
N LYS A 152 9.19 -28.75 -1.32
CA LYS A 152 10.45 -29.37 -0.84
C LYS A 152 11.24 -28.40 0.04
N SER A 153 11.31 -27.12 -0.31
CA SER A 153 12.00 -26.11 0.48
C SER A 153 11.37 -25.92 1.86
N VAL A 154 10.05 -25.93 1.94
CA VAL A 154 9.31 -25.82 3.21
C VAL A 154 9.59 -27.01 4.12
N LEU A 155 9.53 -28.21 3.58
CA LEU A 155 9.82 -29.45 4.34
C LEU A 155 11.28 -29.47 4.81
N HIS A 156 12.21 -29.10 3.96
CA HIS A 156 13.62 -28.99 4.32
C HIS A 156 13.86 -28.01 5.48
N VAL A 157 13.25 -26.84 5.41
CA VAL A 157 13.36 -25.83 6.48
C VAL A 157 12.72 -26.29 7.79
N PHE A 158 11.56 -26.95 7.72
CA PHE A 158 10.95 -27.52 8.91
C PHE A 158 11.87 -28.55 9.61
N VAL A 159 12.42 -29.47 8.84
CA VAL A 159 13.33 -30.52 9.35
C VAL A 159 14.61 -29.89 9.90
N ASP A 160 15.19 -28.93 9.19
CA ASP A 160 16.39 -28.19 9.63
C ASP A 160 16.18 -27.46 10.96
N LEU A 161 15.10 -26.68 11.06
CA LEU A 161 14.78 -25.93 12.27
C LEU A 161 14.41 -26.88 13.44
N PHE A 162 13.78 -27.99 13.16
CA PHE A 162 13.52 -29.02 14.15
C PHE A 162 14.84 -29.61 14.69
N ASN A 163 15.76 -29.98 13.81
CA ASN A 163 17.04 -30.55 14.19
C ASN A 163 17.91 -29.52 14.97
N LYS A 164 17.75 -28.21 14.71
CA LYS A 164 18.35 -27.14 15.48
C LYS A 164 17.68 -26.91 16.86
N GLY A 165 16.63 -27.61 17.18
CA GLY A 165 15.87 -27.42 18.42
C GLY A 165 15.01 -26.17 18.46
N LEU A 166 14.76 -25.52 17.32
CA LEU A 166 13.94 -24.31 17.21
C LEU A 166 12.45 -24.64 17.01
N ILE A 167 12.14 -25.75 16.33
CA ILE A 167 10.78 -26.26 16.22
C ILE A 167 10.55 -27.31 17.29
N TYR A 168 9.43 -27.20 17.99
CA TYR A 168 9.01 -28.16 19.01
C TYR A 168 7.50 -28.38 18.97
N ARG A 169 7.07 -29.54 19.52
CA ARG A 169 5.67 -29.90 19.71
C ARG A 169 5.33 -29.86 21.19
N GLY A 170 4.27 -29.14 21.55
CA GLY A 170 3.91 -29.02 22.96
C GLY A 170 2.50 -28.50 23.17
N VAL A 171 2.00 -28.70 24.40
CA VAL A 171 0.71 -28.12 24.81
C VAL A 171 0.95 -26.68 25.25
N ARG A 172 0.22 -25.76 24.61
CA ARG A 172 0.24 -24.33 24.89
C ARG A 172 -1.18 -23.78 24.78
N MET A 173 -1.40 -22.65 25.45
CA MET A 173 -2.59 -21.83 25.21
C MET A 173 -2.50 -21.21 23.82
N VAL A 174 -3.46 -21.52 22.96
CA VAL A 174 -3.54 -20.98 21.59
C VAL A 174 -4.85 -20.26 21.39
N ASN A 175 -4.88 -19.37 20.39
CA ASN A 175 -6.11 -18.81 19.89
C ASN A 175 -6.79 -19.82 18.97
N TRP A 176 -7.96 -20.26 19.34
CA TRP A 176 -8.72 -21.25 18.58
C TRP A 176 -9.87 -20.61 17.82
N ASP A 177 -9.99 -20.91 16.54
CA ASP A 177 -11.11 -20.53 15.69
C ASP A 177 -12.14 -21.66 15.66
N PRO A 178 -13.30 -21.52 16.35
CA PRO A 178 -14.29 -22.60 16.40
C PRO A 178 -15.04 -22.83 15.08
N ALA A 179 -15.11 -21.81 14.21
CA ALA A 179 -15.75 -21.94 12.91
C ALA A 179 -14.87 -22.72 11.92
N ALA A 180 -13.58 -22.42 11.87
CA ALA A 180 -12.61 -23.14 11.06
C ALA A 180 -12.04 -24.40 11.75
N GLN A 181 -12.27 -24.55 13.05
CA GLN A 181 -11.77 -25.63 13.89
C GLN A 181 -10.25 -25.81 13.79
N THR A 182 -9.52 -24.72 13.91
CA THR A 182 -8.06 -24.68 13.83
C THR A 182 -7.46 -23.65 14.77
N ALA A 183 -6.20 -23.85 15.14
CA ALA A 183 -5.40 -22.87 15.84
C ALA A 183 -5.05 -21.68 14.92
N LEU A 184 -4.90 -20.53 15.53
CA LEU A 184 -4.45 -19.30 14.89
C LEU A 184 -3.19 -18.79 15.59
N SER A 185 -2.37 -18.02 14.88
CA SER A 185 -1.33 -17.21 15.51
C SER A 185 -1.93 -15.93 16.12
N ASP A 186 -1.18 -15.28 17.02
CA ASP A 186 -1.66 -14.06 17.70
C ASP A 186 -1.99 -12.95 16.70
N GLU A 187 -1.25 -12.86 15.60
CA GLU A 187 -1.43 -11.87 14.54
C GLU A 187 -2.73 -12.04 13.74
N GLU A 188 -3.29 -13.26 13.72
CA GLU A 188 -4.56 -13.55 13.03
C GLU A 188 -5.81 -13.17 13.84
N VAL A 189 -5.62 -12.60 15.03
CA VAL A 189 -6.70 -12.17 15.92
C VAL A 189 -6.91 -10.66 15.80
N VAL A 190 -8.12 -10.27 15.40
CA VAL A 190 -8.54 -8.87 15.30
C VAL A 190 -9.45 -8.52 16.48
N TYR A 191 -9.02 -7.57 17.29
CA TYR A 191 -9.81 -7.12 18.45
C TYR A 191 -10.83 -6.07 18.00
N LYS A 192 -12.11 -6.35 18.31
CA LYS A 192 -13.23 -5.47 18.05
C LYS A 192 -13.89 -5.05 19.36
N GLU A 193 -14.36 -3.83 19.40
CA GLU A 193 -15.16 -3.33 20.49
C GLU A 193 -16.58 -3.91 20.38
N GLU A 194 -17.04 -4.59 21.44
CA GLU A 194 -18.36 -5.17 21.52
C GLU A 194 -19.11 -4.67 22.75
N HIS A 195 -20.39 -4.40 22.56
CA HIS A 195 -21.31 -4.04 23.60
C HIS A 195 -21.95 -5.29 24.19
N GLY A 196 -21.45 -5.72 25.32
CA GLY A 196 -21.88 -6.91 26.01
C GLY A 196 -22.40 -6.61 27.39
N LYS A 197 -22.30 -7.59 28.27
CA LYS A 197 -22.74 -7.52 29.66
C LYS A 197 -21.61 -7.94 30.61
N LEU A 198 -21.62 -7.36 31.80
CA LEU A 198 -20.80 -7.80 32.93
C LEU A 198 -21.73 -8.43 33.97
N TYR A 199 -21.46 -9.67 34.28
CA TYR A 199 -22.28 -10.48 35.19
C TYR A 199 -21.62 -10.58 36.54
N TYR A 200 -22.36 -10.31 37.62
CA TYR A 200 -21.90 -10.43 38.99
C TYR A 200 -22.48 -11.73 39.57
N LEU A 201 -21.63 -12.68 39.87
CA LEU A 201 -22.00 -14.04 40.26
C LEU A 201 -21.69 -14.30 41.76
N ARG A 202 -22.57 -15.01 42.44
CA ARG A 202 -22.42 -15.37 43.84
C ARG A 202 -21.83 -16.77 43.99
N TYR A 203 -20.62 -16.85 44.54
CA TYR A 203 -19.97 -18.11 44.90
C TYR A 203 -20.13 -18.32 46.39
N LYS A 204 -20.89 -19.36 46.81
CA LYS A 204 -21.12 -19.63 48.22
C LYS A 204 -19.81 -20.00 48.90
N ILE A 205 -19.59 -19.42 50.09
CA ILE A 205 -18.41 -19.78 50.90
C ILE A 205 -18.70 -21.11 51.62
N VAL A 206 -17.76 -22.03 51.55
CA VAL A 206 -17.91 -23.36 52.17
C VAL A 206 -17.91 -23.25 53.68
N GLY A 207 -18.93 -23.82 54.34
CA GLY A 207 -19.08 -23.83 55.79
C GLY A 207 -19.51 -22.55 56.45
N GLU A 208 -19.92 -21.57 55.71
CA GLU A 208 -20.40 -20.25 56.22
C GLU A 208 -21.64 -19.78 55.45
N ASP A 209 -22.39 -18.91 56.07
CA ASP A 209 -23.45 -18.13 55.41
C ASP A 209 -22.82 -16.92 54.76
N GLY A 210 -22.76 -16.89 53.44
CA GLY A 210 -22.20 -15.80 52.71
C GLY A 210 -21.70 -16.20 51.31
N TYR A 211 -21.42 -15.17 50.52
CA TYR A 211 -21.00 -15.32 49.12
C TYR A 211 -19.76 -14.48 48.84
N ALA A 212 -18.88 -15.00 48.00
CA ALA A 212 -17.91 -14.23 47.30
C ALA A 212 -18.50 -13.81 45.95
N ILE A 213 -18.35 -12.54 45.58
CA ILE A 213 -18.93 -11.99 44.36
C ILE A 213 -17.84 -11.86 43.29
N VAL A 214 -18.05 -12.42 42.10
CA VAL A 214 -17.18 -12.36 40.94
C VAL A 214 -17.86 -11.59 39.83
N ALA A 215 -17.13 -10.73 39.11
CA ALA A 215 -17.62 -10.06 37.93
C ALA A 215 -16.95 -10.69 36.69
N THR A 216 -17.74 -11.13 35.72
CA THR A 216 -17.24 -11.76 34.48
C THR A 216 -18.07 -11.34 33.28
N THR A 217 -17.41 -11.21 32.13
CA THR A 217 -18.09 -11.04 30.83
C THR A 217 -18.44 -12.39 30.17
N ARG A 218 -17.94 -13.50 30.74
CA ARG A 218 -18.06 -14.84 30.19
C ARG A 218 -18.62 -15.84 31.21
N PRO A 219 -19.91 -15.72 31.62
CA PRO A 219 -20.49 -16.58 32.63
C PRO A 219 -20.56 -18.06 32.21
N GLU A 220 -20.55 -18.36 30.93
CA GLU A 220 -20.52 -19.73 30.38
C GLU A 220 -19.25 -20.50 30.75
N THR A 221 -18.18 -19.84 31.16
CA THR A 221 -16.90 -20.49 31.49
C THR A 221 -16.80 -20.95 32.95
N ILE A 222 -17.77 -20.65 33.78
CA ILE A 222 -17.73 -21.06 35.22
C ILE A 222 -17.58 -22.58 35.40
N MET A 223 -18.08 -23.37 34.47
CA MET A 223 -17.97 -24.81 34.51
C MET A 223 -16.53 -25.33 34.48
N GLY A 224 -15.60 -24.48 34.01
CA GLY A 224 -14.16 -24.75 34.00
C GLY A 224 -13.38 -24.14 35.15
N ASP A 225 -14.04 -23.48 36.11
CA ASP A 225 -13.36 -22.83 37.23
C ASP A 225 -12.69 -23.84 38.14
N THR A 226 -11.43 -23.57 38.50
CA THR A 226 -10.62 -24.40 39.38
C THR A 226 -10.05 -23.66 40.59
N ALA A 227 -10.19 -22.35 40.64
CA ALA A 227 -9.87 -21.49 41.78
C ALA A 227 -10.61 -20.15 41.69
N MET A 228 -10.65 -19.46 42.81
CA MET A 228 -10.94 -18.04 42.93
C MET A 228 -9.66 -17.37 43.39
N CYS A 229 -9.31 -16.21 42.79
CA CYS A 229 -8.12 -15.48 43.19
C CYS A 229 -8.47 -14.11 43.77
N ILE A 230 -7.77 -13.75 44.85
CA ILE A 230 -7.84 -12.45 45.51
C ILE A 230 -6.46 -11.84 45.63
N ASN A 231 -6.37 -10.53 45.72
CA ASN A 231 -5.10 -9.86 46.02
C ASN A 231 -4.81 -10.01 47.51
N PRO A 232 -3.59 -10.43 47.93
CA PRO A 232 -3.23 -10.61 49.31
C PRO A 232 -3.30 -9.31 50.12
N ASN A 233 -3.27 -8.17 49.51
CA ASN A 233 -3.31 -6.85 50.14
C ASN A 233 -4.69 -6.18 50.08
N ASP A 234 -5.71 -6.87 49.57
CA ASP A 234 -7.09 -6.32 49.49
C ASP A 234 -7.85 -6.50 50.81
N PRO A 235 -8.16 -5.42 51.55
CA PRO A 235 -8.88 -5.50 52.78
C PRO A 235 -10.34 -5.94 52.59
N LYS A 236 -10.95 -5.69 51.44
CA LYS A 236 -12.36 -6.04 51.14
C LYS A 236 -12.55 -7.57 51.11
N ASN A 237 -11.57 -8.30 50.62
CA ASN A 237 -11.64 -9.74 50.42
C ASN A 237 -10.72 -10.55 51.36
N ALA A 238 -10.14 -9.86 52.35
CA ALA A 238 -9.25 -10.50 53.34
C ALA A 238 -9.90 -11.66 54.11
N HIS A 239 -11.21 -11.61 54.30
CA HIS A 239 -12.00 -12.66 54.96
C HIS A 239 -12.06 -13.98 54.18
N LEU A 240 -11.73 -13.96 52.86
CA LEU A 240 -11.74 -15.12 51.99
C LEU A 240 -10.42 -15.93 52.05
N LYS A 241 -9.37 -15.40 52.66
CA LYS A 241 -8.07 -16.04 52.73
C LYS A 241 -8.16 -17.43 53.37
N GLY A 242 -7.59 -18.42 52.68
CA GLY A 242 -7.55 -19.80 53.10
C GLY A 242 -8.90 -20.54 53.07
N LYS A 243 -9.95 -19.91 52.50
CA LYS A 243 -11.27 -20.51 52.37
C LYS A 243 -11.45 -21.22 51.00
N ARG A 244 -12.57 -21.90 50.89
CA ARG A 244 -13.04 -22.52 49.66
C ARG A 244 -14.41 -21.94 49.32
N VAL A 245 -14.71 -21.92 48.02
CA VAL A 245 -16.00 -21.46 47.49
C VAL A 245 -16.60 -22.51 46.56
N ILE A 246 -17.91 -22.42 46.36
CA ILE A 246 -18.65 -23.37 45.51
C ILE A 246 -18.95 -22.68 44.17
N VAL A 247 -18.57 -23.31 43.08
CA VAL A 247 -18.89 -22.82 41.71
C VAL A 247 -20.43 -22.87 41.55
N PRO A 248 -21.05 -21.74 41.17
CA PRO A 248 -22.50 -21.67 40.96
C PRO A 248 -23.00 -22.73 39.98
N LEU A 249 -24.17 -23.31 40.24
CA LEU A 249 -24.81 -24.37 39.44
C LEU A 249 -24.04 -25.68 39.35
N VAL A 250 -22.72 -25.64 39.26
CA VAL A 250 -21.82 -26.81 39.11
C VAL A 250 -21.66 -27.55 40.43
N GLY A 251 -21.62 -26.81 41.56
CA GLY A 251 -21.46 -27.43 42.89
C GLY A 251 -20.04 -27.84 43.25
N ARG A 252 -19.04 -27.57 42.39
CA ARG A 252 -17.64 -27.91 42.68
C ARG A 252 -17.06 -26.95 43.71
N GLU A 253 -16.40 -27.52 44.71
CA GLU A 253 -15.61 -26.75 45.67
C GLU A 253 -14.24 -26.45 45.11
N ILE A 254 -13.88 -25.12 45.09
CA ILE A 254 -12.59 -24.64 44.59
C ILE A 254 -11.88 -23.81 45.66
N PRO A 255 -10.53 -23.81 45.70
CA PRO A 255 -9.81 -23.00 46.67
C PRO A 255 -9.81 -21.51 46.32
N VAL A 256 -9.73 -20.66 47.34
CA VAL A 256 -9.37 -19.26 47.20
C VAL A 256 -7.85 -19.16 47.26
N ILE A 257 -7.23 -18.69 46.18
CA ILE A 257 -5.77 -18.46 46.07
C ILE A 257 -5.48 -16.98 46.14
N GLU A 258 -4.25 -16.63 46.46
CA GLU A 258 -3.78 -15.24 46.61
C GLU A 258 -2.74 -14.94 45.55
N ASP A 259 -2.93 -13.85 44.82
CA ASP A 259 -1.96 -13.36 43.84
C ASP A 259 -2.11 -11.85 43.65
N ASP A 260 -0.98 -11.16 43.55
CA ASP A 260 -0.91 -9.72 43.33
C ASP A 260 -1.32 -9.31 41.88
N TYR A 261 -1.52 -10.30 41.00
CA TYR A 261 -2.10 -10.08 39.68
C TYR A 261 -3.52 -9.46 39.74
N VAL A 262 -4.31 -9.75 40.77
CA VAL A 262 -5.68 -9.25 40.86
C VAL A 262 -5.66 -7.77 41.19
N ASP A 263 -6.31 -6.97 40.34
CA ASP A 263 -6.51 -5.56 40.54
C ASP A 263 -7.62 -5.33 41.61
N VAL A 264 -7.27 -4.70 42.72
CA VAL A 264 -8.19 -4.45 43.84
C VAL A 264 -9.27 -3.40 43.52
N GLU A 265 -9.03 -2.57 42.50
CA GLU A 265 -9.95 -1.51 42.07
C GLU A 265 -10.90 -1.96 40.95
N PHE A 266 -10.58 -3.09 40.28
CA PHE A 266 -11.41 -3.60 39.18
C PHE A 266 -12.45 -4.59 39.69
N GLY A 267 -13.71 -4.38 39.30
CA GLY A 267 -14.83 -5.24 39.64
C GLY A 267 -15.02 -5.40 41.14
N THR A 268 -15.01 -6.64 41.62
CA THR A 268 -15.20 -7.00 43.02
C THR A 268 -13.91 -7.26 43.80
N GLY A 269 -12.76 -7.27 43.09
CA GLY A 269 -11.47 -7.73 43.64
C GLY A 269 -11.37 -9.26 43.79
N CYS A 270 -12.41 -10.01 43.41
CA CYS A 270 -12.38 -11.47 43.29
C CYS A 270 -12.36 -11.86 41.83
N LEU A 271 -11.39 -12.67 41.46
CA LEU A 271 -11.23 -13.18 40.09
C LEU A 271 -11.55 -14.68 40.04
N LYS A 272 -12.52 -15.09 39.21
CA LYS A 272 -12.67 -16.50 38.86
C LYS A 272 -11.49 -16.94 37.98
N VAL A 273 -10.95 -18.10 38.24
CA VAL A 273 -9.79 -18.64 37.49
C VAL A 273 -10.22 -19.87 36.70
N THR A 274 -10.20 -19.69 35.39
CA THR A 274 -10.55 -20.72 34.37
C THR A 274 -9.34 -21.01 33.50
N PRO A 275 -8.37 -21.82 33.95
CA PRO A 275 -7.07 -21.96 33.29
C PRO A 275 -7.13 -22.46 31.83
N ALA A 276 -8.17 -23.20 31.46
CA ALA A 276 -8.34 -23.75 30.13
C ALA A 276 -8.82 -22.73 29.08
N HIS A 277 -9.37 -21.56 29.50
CA HIS A 277 -10.11 -20.66 28.59
C HIS A 277 -9.75 -19.19 28.69
N ASP A 278 -8.69 -18.87 29.43
CA ASP A 278 -8.15 -17.52 29.52
C ASP A 278 -6.64 -17.57 29.70
N VAL A 279 -5.92 -16.72 28.96
CA VAL A 279 -4.44 -16.70 28.93
C VAL A 279 -3.85 -16.35 30.29
N ASN A 280 -4.45 -15.37 30.97
CA ASN A 280 -3.97 -14.92 32.28
C ASN A 280 -4.31 -15.95 33.37
N ASP A 281 -5.50 -16.55 33.28
CA ASP A 281 -5.92 -17.61 34.19
C ASP A 281 -5.04 -18.86 34.02
N TYR A 282 -4.60 -19.14 32.79
CA TYR A 282 -3.64 -20.21 32.53
C TYR A 282 -2.30 -19.96 33.22
N MET A 283 -1.78 -18.75 33.18
CA MET A 283 -0.53 -18.38 33.87
C MET A 283 -0.68 -18.51 35.40
N LEU A 284 -1.83 -18.09 35.93
CA LEU A 284 -2.15 -18.32 37.36
C LEU A 284 -2.26 -19.81 37.68
N GLY A 285 -2.84 -20.59 36.78
CA GLY A 285 -2.94 -22.03 36.87
C GLY A 285 -1.58 -22.73 36.96
N GLU A 286 -0.65 -22.35 36.12
CA GLU A 286 0.73 -22.84 36.14
C GLU A 286 1.44 -22.44 37.44
N LYS A 287 1.35 -21.17 37.85
CA LYS A 287 1.97 -20.64 39.07
C LYS A 287 1.44 -21.30 40.34
N HIS A 288 0.16 -21.61 40.40
CA HIS A 288 -0.52 -22.18 41.56
C HIS A 288 -0.85 -23.66 41.44
N ASN A 289 -0.34 -24.32 40.40
CA ASN A 289 -0.55 -25.75 40.09
C ASN A 289 -2.04 -26.15 40.07
N LEU A 290 -2.86 -25.37 39.39
CA LEU A 290 -4.29 -25.62 39.20
C LEU A 290 -4.54 -26.60 38.05
N LYS A 291 -5.63 -27.36 38.14
CA LYS A 291 -6.11 -28.19 37.03
C LYS A 291 -6.75 -27.31 35.97
N SER A 292 -6.62 -27.70 34.71
CA SER A 292 -7.33 -27.13 33.57
C SER A 292 -8.47 -28.04 33.14
N ILE A 293 -9.69 -27.51 33.08
CA ILE A 293 -10.88 -28.22 32.62
C ILE A 293 -11.34 -27.58 31.30
N ASP A 294 -11.15 -28.30 30.19
CA ASP A 294 -11.58 -27.82 28.88
C ASP A 294 -13.07 -28.07 28.67
N ILE A 295 -13.87 -27.03 28.74
CA ILE A 295 -15.32 -27.10 28.60
C ILE A 295 -15.84 -26.90 27.19
N PHE A 296 -14.99 -26.67 26.20
CA PHE A 296 -15.40 -26.44 24.82
C PHE A 296 -14.92 -27.56 23.90
N ASN A 297 -15.79 -28.01 23.02
CA ASN A 297 -15.44 -28.79 21.84
C ASN A 297 -14.79 -27.88 20.79
N ASP A 298 -14.16 -28.48 19.79
CA ASP A 298 -13.45 -27.75 18.73
C ASP A 298 -14.36 -26.80 17.93
N ASN A 299 -15.66 -27.10 17.84
CA ASN A 299 -16.65 -26.26 17.15
C ASN A 299 -17.30 -25.18 18.06
N GLY A 300 -16.84 -25.01 19.28
CA GLY A 300 -17.37 -24.03 20.24
C GLY A 300 -18.63 -24.45 20.99
N THR A 301 -19.06 -25.70 20.85
CA THR A 301 -20.12 -26.25 21.71
C THR A 301 -19.54 -26.71 23.04
N ILE A 302 -20.40 -26.86 24.04
CA ILE A 302 -19.99 -27.30 25.37
C ILE A 302 -19.61 -28.78 25.36
N SER A 303 -18.48 -29.12 25.96
CA SER A 303 -17.95 -30.49 26.07
C SER A 303 -18.55 -31.24 27.23
N GLU A 304 -18.37 -32.56 27.24
CA GLU A 304 -18.78 -33.44 28.38
C GLU A 304 -18.08 -33.06 29.69
N ALA A 305 -16.85 -32.54 29.63
CA ALA A 305 -16.10 -32.10 30.81
C ALA A 305 -16.79 -30.99 31.62
N ALA A 306 -17.65 -30.21 30.96
CA ALA A 306 -18.42 -29.16 31.63
C ALA A 306 -19.51 -29.69 32.59
N GLY A 307 -20.05 -30.87 32.31
CA GLY A 307 -21.10 -31.50 33.12
C GLY A 307 -22.49 -30.88 32.97
N LEU A 308 -22.60 -29.65 32.54
CA LEU A 308 -23.83 -28.90 32.26
C LEU A 308 -23.84 -28.39 30.83
N TYR A 309 -25.03 -28.23 30.26
CA TYR A 309 -25.25 -27.68 28.93
C TYR A 309 -24.50 -28.38 27.78
N VAL A 310 -24.11 -29.63 27.96
CA VAL A 310 -23.33 -30.42 27.00
C VAL A 310 -23.96 -30.40 25.62
N GLY A 311 -23.17 -30.05 24.59
CA GLY A 311 -23.60 -29.98 23.19
C GLY A 311 -24.27 -28.67 22.79
N MET A 312 -24.55 -27.75 23.73
CA MET A 312 -25.08 -26.44 23.40
C MET A 312 -23.99 -25.52 22.91
N ASP A 313 -24.37 -24.55 22.04
CA ASP A 313 -23.46 -23.47 21.59
C ASP A 313 -23.10 -22.56 22.78
N ARG A 314 -21.85 -22.13 22.84
CA ARG A 314 -21.29 -21.31 23.91
C ARG A 314 -22.07 -20.01 24.18
N PHE A 315 -22.56 -19.36 23.13
CA PHE A 315 -23.33 -18.10 23.27
C PHE A 315 -24.78 -18.37 23.68
N ALA A 316 -25.38 -19.48 23.24
CA ALA A 316 -26.68 -19.90 23.72
C ALA A 316 -26.60 -20.25 25.19
N VAL A 317 -25.52 -20.86 25.65
CA VAL A 317 -25.27 -21.14 27.08
C VAL A 317 -25.14 -19.83 27.88
N ARG A 318 -24.47 -18.82 27.33
CA ARG A 318 -24.33 -17.51 28.01
C ARG A 318 -25.69 -16.89 28.32
N GLU A 319 -26.64 -16.99 27.40
CA GLU A 319 -28.03 -16.52 27.64
C GLU A 319 -28.80 -17.42 28.60
N GLN A 320 -28.64 -18.74 28.50
CA GLN A 320 -29.34 -19.67 29.37
C GLN A 320 -28.82 -19.64 30.81
N ILE A 321 -27.50 -19.55 31.00
CA ILE A 321 -26.89 -19.53 32.33
C ILE A 321 -27.22 -18.25 33.10
N GLU A 322 -27.43 -17.13 32.43
CA GLU A 322 -27.94 -15.91 33.07
C GLU A 322 -29.31 -16.17 33.76
N LYS A 323 -30.21 -16.87 33.06
CA LYS A 323 -31.53 -17.22 33.58
C LYS A 323 -31.43 -18.22 34.74
N ASP A 324 -30.65 -19.26 34.58
CA ASP A 324 -30.51 -20.31 35.58
C ASP A 324 -29.84 -19.81 36.87
N LEU A 325 -28.87 -18.91 36.74
CA LEU A 325 -28.23 -18.25 37.88
C LEU A 325 -29.21 -17.30 38.61
N ALA A 326 -30.04 -16.58 37.87
CA ALA A 326 -31.08 -15.72 38.46
C ALA A 326 -32.12 -16.55 39.21
N GLU A 327 -32.61 -17.65 38.63
CA GLU A 327 -33.56 -18.55 39.28
C GLU A 327 -32.99 -19.21 40.56
N ALA A 328 -31.69 -19.56 40.53
CA ALA A 328 -30.99 -20.12 41.69
C ALA A 328 -30.61 -19.08 42.74
N GLY A 329 -30.88 -17.81 42.53
CA GLY A 329 -30.47 -16.72 43.44
C GLY A 329 -28.95 -16.47 43.49
N LEU A 330 -28.24 -16.90 42.47
CA LEU A 330 -26.78 -16.83 42.41
C LEU A 330 -26.28 -15.72 41.46
N LEU A 331 -27.18 -14.92 40.89
CA LEU A 331 -26.88 -13.74 40.10
C LEU A 331 -27.12 -12.48 40.92
N GLU A 332 -26.05 -11.73 41.21
CA GLU A 332 -26.14 -10.51 42.02
C GLU A 332 -26.73 -9.37 41.19
N LYS A 333 -26.16 -9.11 40.03
CA LYS A 333 -26.59 -8.10 39.06
C LYS A 333 -25.96 -8.31 37.67
N VAL A 334 -26.52 -7.61 36.70
CA VAL A 334 -25.99 -7.55 35.34
C VAL A 334 -25.88 -6.09 34.92
N GLU A 335 -24.77 -5.68 34.35
CA GLU A 335 -24.54 -4.31 33.84
C GLU A 335 -24.15 -4.36 32.35
N ALA A 336 -24.52 -3.32 31.62
CA ALA A 336 -23.98 -3.11 30.28
C ALA A 336 -22.48 -2.87 30.37
N TYR A 337 -21.70 -3.53 29.53
CA TYR A 337 -20.25 -3.44 29.54
C TYR A 337 -19.71 -3.52 28.13
N THR A 338 -18.81 -2.62 27.78
CA THR A 338 -18.13 -2.60 26.48
C THR A 338 -16.70 -3.07 26.67
N ASN A 339 -16.29 -4.07 25.92
CA ASN A 339 -14.94 -4.61 25.95
C ASN A 339 -14.45 -4.97 24.55
N LYS A 340 -13.15 -5.17 24.45
CA LYS A 340 -12.53 -5.63 23.21
C LYS A 340 -12.51 -7.16 23.16
N VAL A 341 -13.10 -7.72 22.11
CA VAL A 341 -13.20 -9.16 21.89
C VAL A 341 -12.38 -9.55 20.66
N GLY A 342 -11.59 -10.61 20.79
CA GLY A 342 -10.78 -11.16 19.70
C GLY A 342 -11.64 -11.96 18.71
N HIS A 343 -11.47 -11.65 17.44
CA HIS A 343 -12.13 -12.34 16.33
C HIS A 343 -11.10 -12.92 15.38
N SER A 344 -11.40 -14.06 14.77
CA SER A 344 -10.60 -14.58 13.67
C SER A 344 -10.64 -13.61 12.47
N GLU A 345 -9.49 -13.24 11.96
CA GLU A 345 -9.41 -12.40 10.76
C GLU A 345 -10.09 -13.07 9.54
N ARG A 346 -10.09 -14.39 9.49
CA ARG A 346 -10.56 -15.18 8.34
C ARG A 346 -12.05 -15.52 8.37
N THR A 347 -12.54 -15.95 9.53
CA THR A 347 -13.94 -16.38 9.68
C THR A 347 -14.83 -15.35 10.37
N ASN A 348 -14.22 -14.32 10.97
CA ASN A 348 -14.90 -13.35 11.83
C ASN A 348 -15.57 -13.96 13.08
N SER A 349 -15.29 -15.24 13.38
CA SER A 349 -15.75 -15.89 14.60
C SER A 349 -15.01 -15.36 15.81
N VAL A 350 -15.70 -15.25 16.96
CA VAL A 350 -15.04 -14.98 18.23
C VAL A 350 -14.10 -16.13 18.55
N ILE A 351 -12.83 -15.83 18.80
CA ILE A 351 -11.84 -16.86 19.15
C ILE A 351 -12.08 -17.40 20.57
N GLU A 352 -11.62 -18.62 20.79
CA GLU A 352 -11.53 -19.23 22.12
C GLU A 352 -10.06 -19.47 22.50
N PRO A 353 -9.56 -18.93 23.60
CA PRO A 353 -8.32 -19.41 24.19
C PRO A 353 -8.48 -20.88 24.58
N LYS A 354 -7.61 -21.74 24.06
CA LYS A 354 -7.71 -23.19 24.21
C LYS A 354 -6.33 -23.82 24.41
N LEU A 355 -6.21 -24.74 25.35
CA LEU A 355 -5.02 -25.58 25.46
C LEU A 355 -5.02 -26.61 24.35
N SER A 356 -3.96 -26.61 23.56
CA SER A 356 -3.84 -27.56 22.43
C SER A 356 -2.39 -27.98 22.21
N MET A 357 -2.26 -29.24 21.79
CA MET A 357 -0.99 -29.80 21.34
C MET A 357 -0.72 -29.30 19.91
N GLN A 358 0.25 -28.43 19.75
CA GLN A 358 0.58 -27.77 18.48
C GLN A 358 2.09 -27.79 18.23
N TRP A 359 2.48 -27.44 17.02
CA TRP A 359 3.87 -27.18 16.64
C TRP A 359 4.18 -25.69 16.72
N PHE A 360 5.35 -25.39 17.28
CA PHE A 360 5.81 -24.01 17.51
C PHE A 360 7.23 -23.82 16.99
N LEU A 361 7.50 -22.61 16.53
CA LEU A 361 8.86 -22.13 16.21
C LEU A 361 9.28 -21.11 17.27
N LYS A 362 10.43 -21.35 17.89
CA LYS A 362 11.06 -20.38 18.79
C LYS A 362 11.55 -19.19 17.99
N MET A 363 11.12 -17.97 18.34
CA MET A 363 11.34 -16.77 17.55
C MET A 363 12.45 -15.86 18.08
N ASP A 364 12.81 -15.94 19.36
CA ASP A 364 13.74 -14.98 20.00
C ASP A 364 15.08 -14.85 19.26
N ALA A 365 15.74 -15.99 18.99
CA ALA A 365 17.05 -16.00 18.32
C ALA A 365 16.98 -15.55 16.86
N LEU A 366 15.87 -15.84 16.18
CA LEU A 366 15.62 -15.43 14.78
C LEU A 366 15.29 -13.94 14.67
N ALA A 367 14.62 -13.40 15.69
CA ALA A 367 14.16 -12.00 15.69
C ALA A 367 15.30 -10.99 15.85
N LYS A 368 16.33 -11.30 16.61
CA LYS A 368 17.40 -10.34 16.95
C LYS A 368 18.13 -9.78 15.73
N PRO A 369 18.70 -10.59 14.82
CA PRO A 369 19.35 -10.05 13.62
C PRO A 369 18.37 -9.32 12.70
N ALA A 370 17.13 -9.78 12.64
CA ALA A 370 16.08 -9.15 11.86
C ALA A 370 15.69 -7.76 12.41
N LEU A 371 15.64 -7.60 13.74
CA LEU A 371 15.42 -6.30 14.38
C LEU A 371 16.57 -5.35 14.09
N ASP A 372 17.80 -5.80 14.30
CA ASP A 372 19.00 -4.97 14.11
C ASP A 372 19.13 -4.45 12.68
N ALA A 373 18.86 -5.29 11.69
CA ALA A 373 18.94 -4.93 10.27
C ALA A 373 18.03 -3.75 9.90
N VAL A 374 16.83 -3.69 10.44
CA VAL A 374 15.89 -2.60 10.19
C VAL A 374 16.22 -1.36 11.03
N MET A 375 16.59 -1.55 12.29
CA MET A 375 16.91 -0.42 13.18
C MET A 375 18.19 0.30 12.77
N GLN A 376 19.15 -0.39 12.17
CA GLN A 376 20.42 0.16 11.66
C GLN A 376 20.32 0.65 10.21
N ASP A 377 19.13 0.56 9.59
CA ASP A 377 18.88 0.93 8.20
C ASP A 377 19.70 0.12 7.16
N ASP A 378 20.09 -1.10 7.48
CA ASP A 378 20.57 -2.06 6.48
C ASP A 378 19.41 -2.41 5.54
N ILE A 379 18.21 -2.58 6.10
CA ILE A 379 16.94 -2.62 5.39
C ILE A 379 16.18 -1.34 5.69
N LYS A 380 15.85 -0.57 4.67
CA LYS A 380 15.16 0.72 4.82
C LYS A 380 13.65 0.58 4.62
N PHE A 381 12.89 1.11 5.56
CA PHE A 381 11.43 1.20 5.47
C PHE A 381 11.00 2.56 4.91
N HIS A 382 10.12 2.53 3.92
CA HIS A 382 9.53 3.69 3.29
C HIS A 382 7.99 3.66 3.39
N PRO A 383 7.36 4.53 4.18
CA PRO A 383 7.96 5.54 5.06
C PRO A 383 8.55 4.95 6.35
N SER A 384 9.51 5.65 6.93
CA SER A 384 10.26 5.20 8.13
C SER A 384 9.42 5.10 9.40
N LYS A 385 8.23 5.67 9.44
CA LYS A 385 7.30 5.59 10.59
C LYS A 385 6.99 4.15 11.03
N PHE A 386 7.03 3.19 10.10
CA PHE A 386 6.77 1.79 10.38
C PHE A 386 7.90 1.08 11.14
N LYS A 387 9.08 1.68 11.24
CA LYS A 387 10.18 1.15 12.07
C LYS A 387 9.78 1.02 13.53
N ASN A 388 9.00 1.96 14.08
CA ASN A 388 8.59 1.93 15.48
C ASN A 388 7.64 0.77 15.78
N VAL A 389 6.69 0.52 14.90
CA VAL A 389 5.75 -0.62 14.99
C VAL A 389 6.54 -1.92 14.90
N TYR A 390 7.43 -2.04 13.93
CA TYR A 390 8.31 -3.20 13.75
C TYR A 390 9.15 -3.47 15.00
N ARG A 391 9.81 -2.45 15.55
CA ARG A 391 10.61 -2.58 16.78
C ARG A 391 9.77 -3.09 17.95
N HIS A 392 8.60 -2.51 18.17
CA HIS A 392 7.73 -2.91 19.27
C HIS A 392 7.37 -4.40 19.21
N TRP A 393 7.01 -4.90 18.04
CA TRP A 393 6.66 -6.30 17.81
C TRP A 393 7.87 -7.22 17.97
N MET A 394 8.99 -6.87 17.36
CA MET A 394 10.19 -7.71 17.38
C MET A 394 10.83 -7.83 18.77
N THR A 395 10.71 -6.79 19.60
CA THR A 395 11.18 -6.84 20.99
C THR A 395 10.29 -7.65 21.91
N ASN A 396 9.01 -7.82 21.57
CA ASN A 396 8.00 -8.55 22.34
C ASN A 396 7.53 -9.83 21.63
N ILE A 397 8.36 -10.37 20.74
CA ILE A 397 7.98 -11.50 19.92
C ILE A 397 7.74 -12.76 20.75
N LYS A 398 6.71 -13.49 20.41
CA LYS A 398 6.35 -14.79 21.00
C LYS A 398 6.67 -15.92 20.03
N ASP A 399 6.70 -17.16 20.55
CA ASP A 399 6.81 -18.34 19.71
C ASP A 399 5.65 -18.42 18.73
N TRP A 400 5.96 -18.78 17.51
CA TRP A 400 4.99 -18.85 16.42
C TRP A 400 4.34 -20.22 16.37
N CYS A 401 3.02 -20.30 16.57
CA CYS A 401 2.24 -21.52 16.32
C CYS A 401 2.14 -21.76 14.81
N ILE A 402 2.83 -22.78 14.33
CA ILE A 402 2.97 -23.06 12.89
C ILE A 402 2.06 -24.17 12.36
N SER A 403 1.35 -24.89 13.23
CA SER A 403 0.43 -25.96 12.81
C SER A 403 -1.01 -25.46 12.65
N ARG A 404 -1.69 -26.02 11.66
CA ARG A 404 -3.10 -25.75 11.35
C ARG A 404 -3.83 -27.06 11.11
N GLN A 405 -5.03 -27.19 11.67
CA GLN A 405 -5.88 -28.37 11.55
C GLN A 405 -6.70 -28.29 10.26
N LEU A 406 -6.00 -28.30 9.13
CA LEU A 406 -6.52 -28.18 7.78
C LEU A 406 -5.99 -29.32 6.91
N TRP A 407 -6.55 -29.51 5.73
CA TRP A 407 -6.00 -30.40 4.70
C TRP A 407 -5.26 -29.66 3.60
N TRP A 408 -5.67 -28.42 3.31
CA TRP A 408 -5.06 -27.60 2.28
C TRP A 408 -3.85 -26.85 2.83
N GLY A 409 -2.66 -27.28 2.46
CA GLY A 409 -1.39 -26.71 2.89
C GLY A 409 -0.26 -27.74 2.85
N HIS A 410 0.90 -27.34 3.35
CA HIS A 410 2.06 -28.21 3.48
C HIS A 410 1.87 -29.15 4.69
N ARG A 411 1.70 -30.41 4.44
CA ARG A 411 1.53 -31.42 5.51
C ARG A 411 2.80 -31.50 6.36
N ILE A 412 2.63 -31.51 7.67
CA ILE A 412 3.76 -31.52 8.61
C ILE A 412 4.52 -32.83 8.44
N PRO A 413 5.86 -32.79 8.26
CA PRO A 413 6.68 -33.97 8.01
C PRO A 413 7.10 -34.68 9.31
N ALA A 414 6.13 -34.92 10.17
CA ALA A 414 6.30 -35.68 11.42
C ALA A 414 5.54 -36.99 11.33
N TYR A 415 6.19 -38.06 11.78
CA TYR A 415 5.66 -39.43 11.69
C TYR A 415 5.61 -40.03 13.10
N PHE A 416 4.41 -40.34 13.56
CA PHE A 416 4.17 -40.93 14.87
C PHE A 416 4.45 -42.44 14.84
N LEU A 417 5.15 -42.87 15.88
CA LEU A 417 5.54 -44.27 16.06
C LEU A 417 4.41 -45.05 16.75
N PRO A 418 4.30 -46.39 16.49
CA PRO A 418 3.24 -47.23 17.08
C PRO A 418 3.22 -47.24 18.61
N GLU A 419 4.39 -47.19 19.25
CA GLU A 419 4.55 -47.23 20.69
C GLU A 419 4.72 -45.83 21.36
N GLY A 420 4.47 -44.77 20.59
CA GLY A 420 4.60 -43.42 21.06
C GLY A 420 5.90 -42.72 20.62
N GLY A 421 5.89 -41.40 20.64
CA GLY A 421 6.95 -40.58 20.08
C GLY A 421 6.80 -40.37 18.57
N TYR A 422 7.72 -39.64 17.99
CA TYR A 422 7.69 -39.32 16.57
C TYR A 422 9.11 -39.10 16.03
N VAL A 423 9.23 -39.12 14.70
CA VAL A 423 10.41 -38.71 13.93
C VAL A 423 10.00 -37.66 12.94
N VAL A 424 10.96 -36.82 12.57
CA VAL A 424 10.77 -35.74 11.59
C VAL A 424 11.71 -35.95 10.42
N ALA A 425 11.18 -36.06 9.22
CA ALA A 425 11.95 -36.32 8.00
C ALA A 425 11.28 -35.75 6.77
N GLU A 426 12.10 -35.43 5.75
CA GLU A 426 11.61 -34.85 4.47
C GLU A 426 10.91 -35.89 3.59
N THR A 427 11.28 -37.15 3.70
CA THR A 427 10.75 -38.26 2.89
C THR A 427 10.30 -39.44 3.74
N ASP A 428 9.42 -40.29 3.19
CA ASP A 428 8.95 -41.50 3.85
C ASP A 428 10.11 -42.48 4.12
N GLU A 429 11.05 -42.61 3.20
CA GLU A 429 12.22 -43.47 3.35
C GLU A 429 13.11 -43.06 4.51
N GLU A 430 13.37 -41.76 4.65
CA GLU A 430 14.15 -41.22 5.76
C GLU A 430 13.39 -41.34 7.09
N ALA A 431 12.07 -41.11 7.08
CA ALA A 431 11.22 -41.29 8.25
C ALA A 431 11.27 -42.72 8.74
N LEU A 432 11.18 -43.72 7.85
CA LEU A 432 11.29 -45.13 8.19
C LEU A 432 12.67 -45.46 8.76
N ARG A 433 13.73 -44.95 8.13
CA ARG A 433 15.11 -45.14 8.63
C ARG A 433 15.27 -44.64 10.05
N LEU A 434 14.83 -43.39 10.31
CA LEU A 434 14.89 -42.78 11.64
C LEU A 434 14.02 -43.51 12.65
N ALA A 435 12.85 -44.02 12.25
CA ALA A 435 11.95 -44.78 13.11
C ALA A 435 12.56 -46.12 13.52
N GLN A 436 13.15 -46.86 12.59
CA GLN A 436 13.86 -48.11 12.87
C GLN A 436 15.07 -47.86 13.78
N GLU A 437 15.81 -46.79 13.56
CA GLU A 437 16.95 -46.43 14.40
C GLU A 437 16.48 -46.07 15.83
N LYS A 438 15.47 -45.22 15.96
CA LYS A 438 14.95 -44.75 17.25
C LYS A 438 14.32 -45.87 18.09
N THR A 439 13.63 -46.82 17.48
CA THR A 439 12.95 -47.93 18.16
C THR A 439 13.83 -49.16 18.29
N GLY A 440 14.92 -49.26 17.52
CA GLY A 440 15.71 -50.51 17.40
C GLY A 440 15.00 -51.66 16.63
N ASN A 441 13.81 -51.38 16.09
CA ASN A 441 13.01 -52.36 15.35
C ASN A 441 13.19 -52.23 13.84
N LYS A 442 13.97 -53.11 13.24
CA LYS A 442 14.24 -53.17 11.80
C LYS A 442 13.09 -53.71 10.95
N GLU A 443 12.08 -54.29 11.58
CA GLU A 443 10.89 -54.87 10.89
C GLU A 443 9.79 -53.83 10.66
N LEU A 444 9.94 -52.59 11.23
CA LEU A 444 9.00 -51.52 10.96
C LEU A 444 8.91 -51.21 9.48
N LYS A 445 7.68 -50.99 9.02
CA LYS A 445 7.36 -50.56 7.66
C LYS A 445 6.77 -49.16 7.71
N ILE A 446 6.73 -48.45 6.55
CA ILE A 446 6.17 -47.11 6.45
C ILE A 446 4.67 -47.09 6.84
N GLU A 447 3.94 -48.16 6.57
CA GLU A 447 2.52 -48.32 6.92
C GLU A 447 2.27 -48.37 8.44
N ASP A 448 3.31 -48.69 9.22
CA ASP A 448 3.24 -48.68 10.67
C ASP A 448 3.36 -47.28 11.27
N LEU A 449 3.81 -46.33 10.49
CA LEU A 449 3.96 -44.93 10.88
C LEU A 449 2.74 -44.10 10.46
N ARG A 450 2.34 -43.17 11.29
CA ARG A 450 1.23 -42.27 11.00
C ARG A 450 1.77 -40.85 10.84
N GLN A 451 1.76 -40.35 9.62
CA GLN A 451 2.14 -38.95 9.40
C GLN A 451 1.13 -37.99 10.03
N ASP A 452 1.59 -36.90 10.60
CA ASP A 452 0.76 -35.84 11.17
C ASP A 452 -0.31 -35.41 10.17
N GLU A 453 -1.54 -35.23 10.62
CA GLU A 453 -2.67 -34.82 9.78
C GLU A 453 -2.69 -33.30 9.54
N ASP A 454 -2.02 -32.55 10.38
CA ASP A 454 -1.99 -31.08 10.32
C ASP A 454 -1.09 -30.57 9.20
N VAL A 455 -1.37 -29.36 8.77
CA VAL A 455 -0.55 -28.64 7.80
C VAL A 455 0.12 -27.44 8.45
N LEU A 456 1.12 -26.88 7.78
CA LEU A 456 1.80 -25.68 8.21
C LEU A 456 0.98 -24.42 7.88
N ASP A 457 1.12 -23.40 8.70
CA ASP A 457 0.65 -22.04 8.42
C ASP A 457 1.16 -21.58 7.05
N THR A 458 0.29 -20.98 6.25
CA THR A 458 0.65 -20.46 4.92
C THR A 458 1.90 -19.57 4.95
N TRP A 459 2.07 -18.78 6.02
CA TRP A 459 3.24 -17.89 6.18
C TRP A 459 4.56 -18.65 6.39
N PHE A 460 4.53 -19.92 6.78
CA PHE A 460 5.72 -20.77 6.85
C PHE A 460 6.26 -21.18 5.47
N SER A 461 5.49 -20.96 4.41
CA SER A 461 5.98 -21.08 3.03
C SER A 461 6.36 -19.72 2.47
N SER A 462 5.52 -18.69 2.68
CA SER A 462 5.71 -17.36 2.12
C SER A 462 6.94 -16.64 2.69
N TRP A 463 7.38 -16.94 3.90
CA TRP A 463 8.60 -16.35 4.49
C TRP A 463 9.89 -16.76 3.77
N LEU A 464 9.84 -17.86 3.01
CA LEU A 464 10.97 -18.33 2.18
C LEU A 464 10.97 -17.75 0.77
N TRP A 465 9.94 -16.99 0.41
CA TRP A 465 9.65 -16.57 -0.97
C TRP A 465 10.86 -15.99 -1.71
N PRO A 466 11.59 -14.98 -1.22
CA PRO A 466 12.73 -14.42 -1.94
C PRO A 466 13.91 -15.40 -2.09
N ILE A 467 13.95 -16.46 -1.32
CA ILE A 467 15.00 -17.48 -1.36
C ILE A 467 14.57 -18.65 -2.24
N SER A 468 13.36 -19.18 -2.00
CA SER A 468 12.84 -20.37 -2.69
C SER A 468 12.53 -20.14 -4.16
N LEU A 469 12.21 -18.89 -4.56
CA LEU A 469 12.00 -18.54 -5.97
C LEU A 469 13.25 -18.75 -6.84
N PHE A 470 14.42 -18.71 -6.24
CA PHE A 470 15.71 -18.96 -6.89
C PHE A 470 16.34 -20.27 -6.42
N ASN A 471 15.52 -21.18 -5.89
CA ASN A 471 15.96 -22.47 -5.36
C ASN A 471 17.10 -22.38 -4.32
N GLY A 472 17.13 -21.28 -3.56
CA GLY A 472 18.25 -20.98 -2.64
C GLY A 472 18.21 -21.76 -1.32
N ILE A 473 17.13 -22.52 -1.05
CA ILE A 473 17.06 -23.45 0.11
C ILE A 473 17.67 -24.80 -0.24
N LEU A 474 17.24 -25.40 -1.36
CA LEU A 474 17.69 -26.75 -1.76
C LEU A 474 19.06 -26.75 -2.40
N ASP A 475 19.38 -25.68 -3.13
CA ASP A 475 20.69 -25.45 -3.76
C ASP A 475 21.19 -24.05 -3.44
N PRO A 476 21.75 -23.84 -2.23
CA PRO A 476 22.10 -22.53 -1.72
C PRO A 476 23.21 -21.79 -2.46
N ASP A 477 23.97 -22.49 -3.30
CA ASP A 477 25.12 -21.96 -4.04
C ASP A 477 24.88 -21.79 -5.53
N ASN A 478 23.64 -21.96 -6.01
CA ASN A 478 23.32 -21.83 -7.42
C ASN A 478 23.53 -20.39 -7.93
N GLU A 479 23.69 -20.25 -9.25
CA GLU A 479 23.99 -18.99 -9.92
C GLU A 479 22.89 -17.94 -9.74
N GLU A 480 21.64 -18.34 -9.82
CA GLU A 480 20.51 -17.40 -9.71
C GLU A 480 20.38 -16.78 -8.33
N ILE A 481 20.49 -17.57 -7.25
CA ILE A 481 20.42 -17.01 -5.90
C ILE A 481 21.59 -16.05 -5.62
N LYS A 482 22.77 -16.34 -6.14
CA LYS A 482 23.94 -15.44 -6.02
C LYS A 482 23.75 -14.14 -6.79
N TYR A 483 23.02 -14.18 -7.90
CA TYR A 483 22.80 -13.02 -8.74
C TYR A 483 21.63 -12.14 -8.30
N TYR A 484 20.47 -12.74 -8.00
CA TYR A 484 19.24 -12.00 -7.70
C TYR A 484 19.01 -11.68 -6.23
N TYR A 485 19.65 -12.38 -5.33
CA TYR A 485 19.50 -12.18 -3.88
C TYR A 485 20.70 -11.40 -3.30
N PRO A 486 20.54 -10.39 -2.44
CA PRO A 486 19.26 -9.80 -1.98
C PRO A 486 18.44 -9.18 -3.09
N THR A 487 17.11 -9.23 -2.98
CA THR A 487 16.24 -8.50 -3.90
C THR A 487 16.36 -6.98 -3.66
N ALA A 488 15.94 -6.16 -4.61
CA ALA A 488 16.08 -4.72 -4.51
C ALA A 488 15.05 -4.11 -3.56
N ASP A 489 13.79 -4.20 -3.93
CA ASP A 489 12.69 -3.58 -3.23
C ASP A 489 11.56 -4.58 -2.99
N LEU A 490 10.96 -4.54 -1.82
CA LEU A 490 9.71 -5.21 -1.51
C LEU A 490 8.59 -4.18 -1.44
N VAL A 491 7.50 -4.41 -2.15
CA VAL A 491 6.31 -3.55 -2.13
C VAL A 491 5.16 -4.30 -1.49
N THR A 492 4.66 -3.85 -0.36
CA THR A 492 3.62 -4.56 0.40
C THR A 492 2.77 -3.60 1.22
N GLY A 493 1.61 -4.09 1.68
CA GLY A 493 0.79 -3.37 2.66
C GLY A 493 1.40 -3.44 4.06
N PRO A 494 1.17 -2.42 4.90
CA PRO A 494 1.67 -2.40 6.28
C PRO A 494 0.95 -3.41 7.19
N ASP A 495 -0.20 -3.88 6.80
CA ASP A 495 -1.00 -4.87 7.52
C ASP A 495 -0.35 -6.26 7.61
N ILE A 496 0.62 -6.56 6.75
CA ILE A 496 1.36 -7.82 6.76
C ILE A 496 2.84 -7.69 7.15
N ILE A 497 3.21 -6.62 7.85
CA ILE A 497 4.58 -6.43 8.35
C ILE A 497 5.06 -7.65 9.16
N PHE A 498 4.23 -8.16 10.08
CA PHE A 498 4.61 -9.26 10.97
C PHE A 498 4.37 -10.61 10.36
N PHE A 499 3.30 -10.74 9.57
CA PHE A 499 2.99 -11.98 8.89
C PHE A 499 4.05 -12.35 7.87
N TRP A 500 4.57 -11.39 7.14
CA TRP A 500 5.41 -11.64 5.98
C TRP A 500 6.77 -10.93 6.03
N VAL A 501 6.81 -9.60 6.14
CA VAL A 501 8.05 -8.83 6.05
C VAL A 501 9.05 -9.25 7.12
N ALA A 502 8.65 -9.24 8.38
CA ALA A 502 9.51 -9.63 9.50
C ALA A 502 9.99 -11.08 9.38
N ARG A 503 9.09 -11.98 9.01
CA ARG A 503 9.41 -13.41 8.85
C ARG A 503 10.34 -13.67 7.68
N MET A 504 10.19 -12.98 6.56
CA MET A 504 11.17 -13.06 5.46
C MET A 504 12.54 -12.57 5.87
N ILE A 505 12.63 -11.49 6.66
CA ILE A 505 13.91 -11.00 7.16
C ILE A 505 14.57 -12.03 8.06
N MET A 506 13.81 -12.66 8.96
CA MET A 506 14.32 -13.76 9.80
C MET A 506 14.85 -14.92 8.97
N ALA A 507 14.08 -15.37 7.97
CA ALA A 507 14.49 -16.45 7.08
C ALA A 507 15.73 -16.12 6.27
N GLY A 508 15.83 -14.87 5.81
CA GLY A 508 16.99 -14.37 5.06
C GLY A 508 18.27 -14.46 5.88
N TYR A 509 18.26 -14.00 7.10
CA TYR A 509 19.44 -14.07 7.98
C TYR A 509 19.75 -15.51 8.42
N GLU A 510 18.73 -16.34 8.66
CA GLU A 510 18.95 -17.73 9.04
C GLU A 510 19.55 -18.58 7.90
N TYR A 511 19.06 -18.42 6.68
CA TYR A 511 19.43 -19.30 5.56
C TYR A 511 20.42 -18.71 4.58
N LYS A 512 20.55 -17.37 4.52
CA LYS A 512 21.46 -16.67 3.62
C LYS A 512 22.47 -15.79 4.34
N ASN A 513 22.32 -15.62 5.64
CA ASN A 513 23.12 -14.69 6.43
C ASN A 513 23.19 -13.27 5.83
N ASP A 514 22.13 -12.87 5.17
CA ASP A 514 22.00 -11.58 4.49
C ASP A 514 20.54 -11.16 4.41
N MET A 515 20.30 -9.86 4.23
CA MET A 515 18.96 -9.31 4.06
C MET A 515 18.26 -9.90 2.84
N PRO A 516 16.95 -10.16 2.88
CA PRO A 516 16.20 -10.65 1.72
C PRO A 516 15.86 -9.54 0.70
N PHE A 517 15.81 -8.30 1.13
CA PHE A 517 15.57 -7.11 0.31
C PHE A 517 16.24 -5.89 0.97
N ARG A 518 16.58 -4.89 0.15
CA ARG A 518 17.25 -3.66 0.63
C ARG A 518 16.27 -2.61 1.12
N ASN A 519 15.11 -2.51 0.49
CA ASN A 519 14.07 -1.54 0.82
C ASN A 519 12.72 -2.23 0.92
N VAL A 520 11.87 -1.68 1.80
CA VAL A 520 10.45 -2.05 1.88
C VAL A 520 9.61 -0.79 1.67
N TYR A 521 8.84 -0.79 0.60
CA TYR A 521 7.87 0.26 0.30
C TYR A 521 6.49 -0.18 0.79
N PHE A 522 5.92 0.56 1.75
CA PHE A 522 4.58 0.29 2.26
C PHE A 522 3.54 1.08 1.49
N THR A 523 2.59 0.39 0.90
CA THR A 523 1.45 0.99 0.22
C THR A 523 0.39 1.44 1.22
N GLY A 524 -0.43 2.44 0.83
CA GLY A 524 -1.66 2.74 1.55
C GLY A 524 -2.77 1.72 1.24
N ILE A 525 -3.84 1.78 2.03
CA ILE A 525 -5.05 0.99 1.82
C ILE A 525 -5.99 1.80 0.92
N VAL A 526 -6.56 1.15 -0.08
CA VAL A 526 -7.60 1.75 -0.91
C VAL A 526 -8.95 1.62 -0.18
N ARG A 527 -9.56 2.77 0.11
CA ARG A 527 -10.83 2.90 0.83
C ARG A 527 -11.90 3.50 -0.06
N ASP A 528 -13.17 3.27 0.29
CA ASP A 528 -14.29 3.94 -0.39
C ASP A 528 -14.37 5.44 -0.01
N LYS A 529 -15.30 6.15 -0.62
CA LYS A 529 -15.52 7.60 -0.37
C LYS A 529 -15.85 7.94 1.10
N LEU A 530 -16.35 6.95 1.85
CA LEU A 530 -16.69 7.10 3.27
C LEU A 530 -15.53 6.70 4.19
N GLY A 531 -14.37 6.38 3.64
CA GLY A 531 -13.19 5.96 4.39
C GLY A 531 -13.22 4.50 4.86
N ARG A 532 -14.17 3.70 4.40
CA ARG A 532 -14.28 2.28 4.78
C ARG A 532 -13.36 1.42 3.90
N LYS A 533 -12.72 0.43 4.52
CA LYS A 533 -11.94 -0.57 3.76
C LYS A 533 -12.85 -1.25 2.73
N MET A 534 -12.38 -1.35 1.49
CA MET A 534 -13.12 -2.03 0.44
C MET A 534 -13.21 -3.52 0.71
N SER A 535 -14.42 -4.06 0.57
CA SER A 535 -14.68 -5.50 0.68
C SER A 535 -15.81 -5.93 -0.24
N LYS A 536 -15.76 -7.20 -0.65
CA LYS A 536 -16.83 -7.80 -1.47
C LYS A 536 -18.15 -7.86 -0.72
N SER A 537 -18.11 -8.08 0.59
CA SER A 537 -19.30 -8.17 1.44
C SER A 537 -20.04 -6.84 1.58
N LEU A 538 -19.33 -5.72 1.51
CA LEU A 538 -19.93 -4.37 1.52
C LEU A 538 -20.35 -3.89 0.14
N GLY A 539 -19.94 -4.58 -0.93
CA GLY A 539 -20.24 -4.17 -2.31
C GLY A 539 -19.65 -2.80 -2.70
N ASN A 540 -18.65 -2.33 -1.99
CA ASN A 540 -18.01 -1.03 -2.16
C ASN A 540 -16.68 -1.08 -2.94
N SER A 541 -16.31 -2.25 -3.45
CA SER A 541 -15.10 -2.44 -4.26
C SER A 541 -15.49 -2.57 -5.75
N PRO A 542 -15.07 -1.64 -6.61
CA PRO A 542 -15.29 -1.77 -8.04
C PRO A 542 -14.48 -2.94 -8.60
N ASP A 543 -14.96 -3.54 -9.69
CA ASP A 543 -14.22 -4.55 -10.42
C ASP A 543 -13.07 -3.88 -11.20
N PRO A 544 -11.79 -4.24 -10.92
CA PRO A 544 -10.66 -3.67 -11.61
C PRO A 544 -10.68 -3.85 -13.13
N LEU A 545 -11.15 -4.99 -13.62
CA LEU A 545 -11.25 -5.24 -15.06
C LEU A 545 -12.25 -4.32 -15.73
N MET A 546 -13.38 -4.06 -15.11
CA MET A 546 -14.36 -3.11 -15.63
C MET A 546 -13.82 -1.68 -15.68
N LEU A 547 -13.01 -1.30 -14.70
CA LEU A 547 -12.34 0.01 -14.68
C LEU A 547 -11.29 0.13 -15.79
N ILE A 548 -10.52 -0.92 -16.03
CA ILE A 548 -9.53 -0.98 -17.13
C ILE A 548 -10.25 -0.89 -18.48
N GLU A 549 -11.36 -1.59 -18.64
CA GLU A 549 -12.18 -1.53 -19.84
C GLU A 549 -12.74 -0.12 -20.09
N LYS A 550 -13.21 0.54 -19.05
CA LYS A 550 -13.81 1.89 -19.12
C LYS A 550 -12.78 3.01 -19.32
N PHE A 551 -11.64 2.94 -18.61
CA PHE A 551 -10.66 4.04 -18.54
C PHE A 551 -9.32 3.72 -19.21
N GLY A 552 -9.09 2.46 -19.60
CA GLY A 552 -7.79 1.97 -20.02
C GLY A 552 -6.87 1.64 -18.83
N ALA A 553 -5.93 0.71 -19.04
CA ALA A 553 -4.96 0.34 -18.00
C ALA A 553 -4.09 1.53 -17.57
N ASP A 554 -3.60 2.33 -18.52
CA ASP A 554 -2.82 3.54 -18.22
C ASP A 554 -3.61 4.56 -17.40
N GLY A 555 -4.90 4.72 -17.68
CA GLY A 555 -5.78 5.61 -16.94
C GLY A 555 -5.96 5.17 -15.49
N VAL A 556 -6.16 3.88 -15.25
CA VAL A 556 -6.28 3.30 -13.90
C VAL A 556 -4.97 3.43 -13.12
N ARG A 557 -3.85 3.06 -13.75
CA ARG A 557 -2.51 3.13 -13.14
C ARG A 557 -2.17 4.56 -12.73
N MET A 558 -2.34 5.51 -13.62
CA MET A 558 -2.04 6.90 -13.36
C MET A 558 -2.95 7.49 -12.28
N GLY A 559 -4.26 7.23 -12.37
CA GLY A 559 -5.23 7.73 -11.40
C GLY A 559 -4.93 7.29 -9.98
N LEU A 560 -4.61 6.01 -9.79
CA LEU A 560 -4.19 5.48 -8.50
C LEU A 560 -2.89 6.11 -8.01
N MET A 561 -1.90 6.24 -8.88
CA MET A 561 -0.58 6.75 -8.50
C MET A 561 -0.59 8.23 -8.14
N LEU A 562 -1.39 9.07 -8.78
CA LEU A 562 -1.53 10.48 -8.44
C LEU A 562 -2.08 10.70 -7.02
N ALA A 563 -2.89 9.76 -6.53
CA ALA A 563 -3.57 9.84 -5.25
C ALA A 563 -2.86 9.06 -4.12
N ALA A 564 -1.74 8.37 -4.39
CA ALA A 564 -1.14 7.37 -3.52
C ALA A 564 0.25 7.73 -2.99
N PRO A 565 0.40 8.68 -2.07
CA PRO A 565 1.68 8.85 -1.37
C PRO A 565 1.98 7.63 -0.50
N ALA A 566 3.27 7.29 -0.34
CA ALA A 566 3.72 6.14 0.43
C ALA A 566 3.12 6.09 1.84
N GLY A 567 2.56 4.94 2.21
CA GLY A 567 2.03 4.67 3.55
C GLY A 567 0.76 5.41 3.95
N ASN A 568 0.13 6.14 3.04
CA ASN A 568 -1.14 6.82 3.27
C ASN A 568 -2.28 6.18 2.49
N ASP A 569 -3.45 6.10 3.12
CA ASP A 569 -4.64 5.55 2.51
C ASP A 569 -5.17 6.44 1.38
N ILE A 570 -5.76 5.79 0.38
CA ILE A 570 -6.43 6.45 -0.73
C ILE A 570 -7.93 6.34 -0.54
N LEU A 571 -8.63 7.48 -0.63
CA LEU A 571 -10.08 7.50 -0.84
C LEU A 571 -10.34 7.36 -2.34
N TYR A 572 -10.77 6.18 -2.77
CA TYR A 572 -11.01 5.89 -4.17
C TYR A 572 -12.30 6.53 -4.69
N ASP A 573 -12.19 7.14 -5.85
CA ASP A 573 -13.30 7.65 -6.66
C ASP A 573 -12.98 7.41 -8.13
N ASP A 574 -13.97 7.11 -8.96
CA ASP A 574 -13.82 6.94 -10.41
C ASP A 574 -13.20 8.16 -11.10
N SER A 575 -13.35 9.36 -10.52
CA SER A 575 -12.73 10.59 -11.01
C SER A 575 -11.21 10.52 -11.08
N LEU A 576 -10.57 9.68 -10.26
CA LEU A 576 -9.12 9.44 -10.33
C LEU A 576 -8.73 8.75 -11.63
N CYS A 577 -9.45 7.71 -12.01
CA CYS A 577 -9.22 7.00 -13.27
C CYS A 577 -9.60 7.87 -14.48
N GLU A 578 -10.64 8.68 -14.34
CA GLU A 578 -11.05 9.65 -15.36
C GLU A 578 -9.97 10.71 -15.61
N GLN A 579 -9.32 11.20 -14.57
CA GLN A 579 -8.17 12.10 -14.69
C GLN A 579 -7.03 11.44 -15.47
N GLY A 580 -6.74 10.17 -15.21
CA GLY A 580 -5.75 9.39 -15.95
C GLY A 580 -6.11 9.25 -17.44
N ARG A 581 -7.36 8.91 -17.75
CA ARG A 581 -7.84 8.86 -19.14
C ARG A 581 -7.76 10.20 -19.84
N ASN A 582 -8.11 11.29 -19.18
CA ASN A 582 -8.02 12.62 -19.74
C ASN A 582 -6.57 13.01 -20.06
N PHE A 583 -5.64 12.57 -19.24
CA PHE A 583 -4.21 12.77 -19.53
C PHE A 583 -3.75 11.95 -20.74
N ASN A 584 -4.19 10.71 -20.90
CA ASN A 584 -3.95 9.93 -22.12
C ASN A 584 -4.43 10.67 -23.36
N ASN A 585 -5.63 11.21 -23.34
CA ASN A 585 -6.20 11.97 -24.44
C ASN A 585 -5.38 13.24 -24.72
N LYS A 586 -4.90 13.91 -23.70
CA LYS A 586 -4.02 15.10 -23.84
C LYS A 586 -2.71 14.75 -24.53
N ILE A 587 -2.06 13.67 -24.13
CA ILE A 587 -0.81 13.20 -24.75
C ILE A 587 -1.05 12.83 -26.20
N TRP A 588 -2.11 12.08 -26.48
CA TRP A 588 -2.47 11.66 -27.83
C TRP A 588 -2.73 12.84 -28.76
N ASN A 589 -3.53 13.79 -28.32
CA ASN A 589 -3.85 14.97 -29.10
C ASN A 589 -2.64 15.86 -29.33
N ALA A 590 -1.78 16.05 -28.35
CA ALA A 590 -0.53 16.79 -28.50
C ALA A 590 0.39 16.14 -29.53
N PHE A 591 0.50 14.80 -29.51
CA PHE A 591 1.32 14.08 -30.50
C PHE A 591 0.74 14.18 -31.90
N ARG A 592 -0.58 14.04 -32.06
CA ARG A 592 -1.24 14.23 -33.37
C ARG A 592 -1.02 15.65 -33.93
N LEU A 593 -1.10 16.65 -33.06
CA LEU A 593 -0.84 18.03 -33.46
C LEU A 593 0.56 18.18 -34.09
N VAL A 594 1.57 17.68 -33.42
CA VAL A 594 2.97 17.78 -33.88
C VAL A 594 3.19 16.98 -35.15
N LYS A 595 2.68 15.75 -35.22
CA LYS A 595 2.82 14.87 -36.40
C LYS A 595 2.05 15.40 -37.61
N GLY A 596 1.06 16.24 -37.42
CA GLY A 596 0.27 16.89 -38.48
C GLY A 596 0.91 18.17 -39.06
N TRP A 597 2.01 18.65 -38.47
CA TRP A 597 2.70 19.84 -39.01
C TRP A 597 3.38 19.51 -40.33
N GLU A 598 3.30 20.47 -41.28
CA GLU A 598 4.12 20.45 -42.48
C GLU A 598 5.53 20.93 -42.13
N VAL A 599 6.54 20.21 -42.56
CA VAL A 599 7.95 20.50 -42.25
C VAL A 599 8.64 21.03 -43.48
N ALA A 600 9.39 22.13 -43.32
CA ALA A 600 10.19 22.72 -44.42
C ALA A 600 11.62 23.03 -43.98
N ASP A 601 12.54 23.00 -44.92
CA ASP A 601 13.95 23.38 -44.71
C ASP A 601 14.10 24.92 -44.81
N ILE A 602 13.60 25.59 -43.77
CA ILE A 602 13.65 27.03 -43.59
C ILE A 602 14.45 27.39 -42.34
N GLU A 603 14.86 28.63 -42.21
CA GLU A 603 15.59 29.13 -41.05
C GLU A 603 14.72 29.03 -39.80
N GLN A 604 15.30 28.56 -38.68
CA GLN A 604 14.62 28.52 -37.41
C GLN A 604 14.35 29.91 -36.88
N PRO A 605 13.10 30.29 -36.62
CA PRO A 605 12.76 31.58 -36.04
C PRO A 605 13.37 31.78 -34.66
N GLU A 606 13.63 33.03 -34.26
CA GLU A 606 14.24 33.34 -32.97
C GLU A 606 13.37 32.87 -31.79
N TYR A 607 12.05 33.06 -31.89
CA TYR A 607 11.13 32.56 -30.84
C TYR A 607 11.23 31.04 -30.68
N ALA A 608 11.43 30.31 -31.76
CA ALA A 608 11.56 28.86 -31.73
C ALA A 608 12.89 28.41 -31.08
N LYS A 609 14.00 29.08 -31.43
CA LYS A 609 15.28 28.88 -30.74
C LYS A 609 15.18 29.10 -29.25
N THR A 610 14.54 30.20 -28.86
CA THR A 610 14.33 30.54 -27.45
C THR A 610 13.45 29.52 -26.73
N ALA A 611 12.36 29.10 -27.36
CA ALA A 611 11.44 28.09 -26.80
C ALA A 611 12.14 26.75 -26.60
N VAL A 612 12.90 26.30 -27.58
CA VAL A 612 13.68 25.02 -27.49
C VAL A 612 14.68 25.09 -26.34
N LYS A 613 15.44 26.17 -26.24
CA LYS A 613 16.42 26.38 -25.16
C LYS A 613 15.77 26.40 -23.80
N TRP A 614 14.64 27.07 -23.66
CA TRP A 614 13.89 27.12 -22.44
C TRP A 614 13.35 25.74 -22.03
N PHE A 615 12.67 25.04 -22.94
CA PHE A 615 12.10 23.73 -22.61
C PHE A 615 13.18 22.69 -22.28
N GLU A 616 14.32 22.75 -22.94
CA GLU A 616 15.48 21.90 -22.59
C GLU A 616 15.95 22.16 -21.15
N ALA A 617 15.98 23.42 -20.71
CA ALA A 617 16.32 23.77 -19.32
C ALA A 617 15.30 23.22 -18.33
N VAL A 618 14.00 23.39 -18.59
CA VAL A 618 12.91 22.86 -17.75
C VAL A 618 12.94 21.35 -17.72
N LEU A 619 13.17 20.70 -18.84
CA LEU A 619 13.29 19.24 -18.95
C LEU A 619 14.44 18.73 -18.07
N ASN A 620 15.62 19.32 -18.19
CA ASN A 620 16.79 18.91 -17.40
C ASN A 620 16.58 19.10 -15.90
N LYS A 621 15.95 20.22 -15.50
CA LYS A 621 15.58 20.47 -14.12
C LYS A 621 14.61 19.40 -13.59
N THR A 622 13.59 19.06 -14.36
CA THR A 622 12.59 18.05 -13.98
C THR A 622 13.19 16.64 -13.95
N LEU A 623 14.11 16.30 -14.86
CA LEU A 623 14.83 15.03 -14.82
C LEU A 623 15.61 14.85 -13.53
N ALA A 624 16.31 15.90 -13.07
CA ALA A 624 17.03 15.85 -11.80
C ALA A 624 16.06 15.70 -10.60
N GLU A 625 14.93 16.41 -10.63
CA GLU A 625 13.89 16.31 -9.59
C GLU A 625 13.27 14.89 -9.53
N VAL A 626 12.94 14.32 -10.68
CA VAL A 626 12.35 12.98 -10.78
C VAL A 626 13.32 11.92 -10.26
N ASP A 627 14.61 12.01 -10.59
CA ASP A 627 15.63 11.09 -10.07
C ASP A 627 15.75 11.16 -8.55
N ASP A 628 15.76 12.37 -7.98
CA ASP A 628 15.77 12.57 -6.52
C ASP A 628 14.51 11.98 -5.86
N LEU A 629 13.32 12.22 -6.43
CA LEU A 629 12.06 11.72 -5.91
C LEU A 629 11.98 10.18 -5.96
N PHE A 630 12.44 9.55 -7.03
CA PHE A 630 12.53 8.09 -7.10
C PHE A 630 13.52 7.53 -6.08
N GLY A 631 14.68 8.18 -5.89
CA GLY A 631 15.66 7.80 -4.87
C GLY A 631 15.09 7.85 -3.45
N LYS A 632 14.10 8.70 -3.21
CA LYS A 632 13.38 8.85 -1.94
C LYS A 632 12.08 8.03 -1.87
N PHE A 633 11.77 7.23 -2.85
CA PHE A 633 10.50 6.48 -2.99
C PHE A 633 9.24 7.35 -2.96
N ARG A 634 9.34 8.58 -3.46
CA ARG A 634 8.22 9.52 -3.62
C ARG A 634 7.63 9.43 -5.03
N LEU A 635 7.07 8.28 -5.36
CA LEU A 635 6.64 7.94 -6.72
C LEU A 635 5.47 8.79 -7.20
N SER A 636 4.51 9.10 -6.34
CA SER A 636 3.37 9.96 -6.65
C SER A 636 3.81 11.38 -6.99
N GLU A 637 4.76 11.92 -6.23
CA GLU A 637 5.34 13.24 -6.49
C GLU A 637 6.17 13.26 -7.78
N ALA A 638 6.91 12.17 -8.08
CA ALA A 638 7.63 12.02 -9.33
C ALA A 638 6.68 12.03 -10.53
N LEU A 639 5.58 11.29 -10.46
CA LEU A 639 4.55 11.32 -11.51
C LEU A 639 3.94 12.71 -11.65
N MET A 640 3.65 13.40 -10.56
CA MET A 640 3.10 14.76 -10.60
C MET A 640 4.07 15.74 -11.26
N ALA A 641 5.37 15.61 -11.02
CA ALA A 641 6.38 16.44 -11.69
C ALA A 641 6.38 16.20 -13.22
N VAL A 642 6.31 14.97 -13.66
CA VAL A 642 6.23 14.62 -15.10
C VAL A 642 4.90 15.07 -15.70
N TYR A 643 3.79 14.90 -14.95
CA TYR A 643 2.47 15.35 -15.37
C TYR A 643 2.45 16.87 -15.64
N LYS A 644 2.97 17.66 -14.72
CA LYS A 644 3.07 19.12 -14.86
C LYS A 644 4.02 19.52 -15.98
N LEU A 645 5.16 18.83 -16.11
CA LEU A 645 6.08 19.05 -17.21
C LEU A 645 5.40 18.87 -18.56
N PHE A 646 4.63 17.79 -18.71
CA PHE A 646 3.93 17.53 -19.97
C PHE A 646 2.73 18.47 -20.18
N TRP A 647 1.84 18.55 -19.21
CA TRP A 647 0.57 19.28 -19.36
C TRP A 647 0.78 20.78 -19.40
N ASP A 648 1.47 21.32 -18.40
CA ASP A 648 1.64 22.77 -18.24
C ASP A 648 2.76 23.30 -19.13
N GLU A 649 3.97 22.78 -18.98
CA GLU A 649 5.14 23.34 -19.63
C GLU A 649 5.23 22.97 -21.11
N PHE A 650 5.08 21.70 -21.45
CA PHE A 650 5.20 21.24 -22.83
C PHE A 650 3.95 21.55 -23.66
N SER A 651 2.78 21.06 -23.24
CA SER A 651 1.56 21.20 -24.03
C SER A 651 0.98 22.62 -24.00
N SER A 652 0.86 23.23 -22.81
CA SER A 652 0.21 24.53 -22.67
C SER A 652 1.11 25.71 -23.08
N TRP A 653 2.43 25.58 -22.95
CA TRP A 653 3.36 26.65 -23.28
C TRP A 653 4.25 26.33 -24.46
N TYR A 654 5.11 25.32 -24.39
CA TYR A 654 6.09 25.04 -25.42
C TYR A 654 5.45 24.82 -26.81
N LEU A 655 4.43 23.98 -26.91
CA LEU A 655 3.76 23.74 -28.19
C LEU A 655 3.11 24.98 -28.75
N GLU A 656 2.53 25.84 -27.91
CA GLU A 656 1.95 27.11 -28.35
C GLU A 656 3.04 28.11 -28.83
N MET A 657 4.22 28.06 -28.19
CA MET A 657 5.37 28.90 -28.60
C MET A 657 5.88 28.54 -30.00
N VAL A 658 5.98 27.25 -30.31
CA VAL A 658 6.60 26.75 -31.55
C VAL A 658 5.59 26.39 -32.65
N LYS A 659 4.33 26.28 -32.31
CA LYS A 659 3.27 25.99 -33.28
C LYS A 659 3.32 26.93 -34.47
N PRO A 660 3.38 26.42 -35.72
CA PRO A 660 3.38 27.28 -36.89
C PRO A 660 2.04 27.99 -37.05
N ALA A 661 2.05 29.16 -37.73
CA ALA A 661 0.84 29.84 -38.12
C ALA A 661 0.02 28.93 -39.05
N TYR A 662 -1.30 29.09 -39.06
CA TYR A 662 -2.19 28.31 -39.89
C TYR A 662 -1.76 28.32 -41.37
N GLY A 663 -1.64 27.12 -41.95
CA GLY A 663 -1.22 26.94 -43.34
C GLY A 663 0.27 27.24 -43.62
N LYS A 664 1.07 27.41 -42.58
CA LYS A 664 2.51 27.61 -42.71
C LYS A 664 3.28 26.38 -42.21
N PRO A 665 4.43 26.06 -42.80
CA PRO A 665 5.25 24.97 -42.32
C PRO A 665 6.03 25.36 -41.05
N VAL A 666 6.43 24.34 -40.27
CA VAL A 666 7.42 24.48 -39.20
C VAL A 666 8.83 24.23 -39.79
N ASP A 667 9.83 24.91 -39.29
CA ASP A 667 11.20 24.62 -39.65
C ASP A 667 11.66 23.26 -39.13
N ARG A 668 12.54 22.60 -39.87
CA ARG A 668 13.02 21.25 -39.54
C ARG A 668 13.70 21.17 -38.18
N ALA A 669 14.52 22.16 -37.83
CA ALA A 669 15.23 22.17 -36.55
C ALA A 669 14.28 22.17 -35.34
N THR A 670 13.23 22.99 -35.37
CA THR A 670 12.20 23.02 -34.33
C THR A 670 11.40 21.74 -34.29
N TYR A 671 11.01 21.18 -35.45
CA TYR A 671 10.27 19.93 -35.51
C TYR A 671 11.06 18.76 -34.91
N GLU A 672 12.34 18.62 -35.27
CA GLU A 672 13.22 17.56 -34.75
C GLU A 672 13.45 17.73 -33.25
N ALA A 673 13.65 18.97 -32.75
CA ALA A 673 13.78 19.24 -31.34
C ALA A 673 12.49 18.87 -30.58
N THR A 674 11.32 19.18 -31.13
CA THR A 674 10.01 18.83 -30.54
C THR A 674 9.80 17.34 -30.48
N LEU A 675 10.14 16.59 -31.52
CA LEU A 675 10.10 15.11 -31.49
C LEU A 675 11.10 14.54 -30.49
N GLY A 676 12.28 15.15 -30.33
CA GLY A 676 13.25 14.78 -29.31
C GLY A 676 12.71 14.96 -27.90
N PHE A 677 11.98 16.06 -27.65
CA PHE A 677 11.29 16.29 -26.37
C PHE A 677 10.16 15.29 -26.14
N PHE A 678 9.38 14.96 -27.17
CA PHE A 678 8.39 13.91 -27.07
C PHE A 678 9.01 12.55 -26.72
N ASP A 679 10.10 12.20 -27.35
CA ASP A 679 10.83 10.97 -27.05
C ASP A 679 11.26 10.91 -25.58
N ALA A 680 11.84 11.98 -25.04
CA ALA A 680 12.22 12.09 -23.64
C ALA A 680 11.01 12.00 -22.69
N LEU A 681 9.93 12.69 -23.01
CA LEU A 681 8.69 12.68 -22.20
C LEU A 681 8.02 11.31 -22.18
N LEU A 682 7.97 10.63 -23.32
CA LEU A 682 7.41 9.27 -23.42
C LEU A 682 8.25 8.27 -22.63
N ARG A 683 9.56 8.39 -22.65
CA ARG A 683 10.44 7.56 -21.82
C ARG A 683 10.22 7.80 -20.32
N LEU A 684 10.07 9.06 -19.90
CA LEU A 684 9.75 9.40 -18.50
C LEU A 684 8.41 8.86 -18.04
N LEU A 685 7.42 8.90 -18.92
CA LEU A 685 6.06 8.44 -18.63
C LEU A 685 5.90 6.93 -18.71
N HIS A 686 6.74 6.22 -19.47
CA HIS A 686 6.56 4.81 -19.74
C HIS A 686 6.40 3.93 -18.50
N PRO A 687 7.18 4.10 -17.42
CA PRO A 687 6.97 3.30 -16.22
C PRO A 687 5.54 3.43 -15.63
N PHE A 688 4.93 4.59 -15.76
CA PHE A 688 3.59 4.87 -15.25
C PHE A 688 2.49 4.48 -16.24
N MET A 689 2.71 4.72 -17.52
CA MET A 689 1.72 4.61 -18.61
C MET A 689 2.31 3.81 -19.78
N PRO A 690 2.50 2.50 -19.63
CA PRO A 690 3.30 1.72 -20.57
C PRO A 690 2.69 1.58 -21.97
N PHE A 691 1.38 1.60 -22.10
CA PHE A 691 0.72 1.29 -23.37
C PHE A 691 0.69 2.47 -24.34
N ILE A 692 0.21 3.62 -23.91
CA ILE A 692 0.17 4.82 -24.75
C ILE A 692 1.58 5.26 -25.14
N THR A 693 2.52 5.16 -24.22
CA THR A 693 3.92 5.54 -24.46
C THR A 693 4.58 4.63 -25.48
N GLU A 694 4.32 3.33 -25.45
CA GLU A 694 4.81 2.42 -26.48
C GLU A 694 4.21 2.72 -27.84
N GLU A 695 2.90 2.91 -27.92
CA GLU A 695 2.21 3.24 -29.17
C GLU A 695 2.81 4.49 -29.81
N LEU A 696 2.92 5.59 -29.09
CA LEU A 696 3.41 6.85 -29.62
C LEU A 696 4.91 6.81 -29.90
N TRP A 697 5.70 6.14 -29.08
CA TRP A 697 7.14 6.02 -29.30
C TRP A 697 7.48 5.27 -30.58
N GLN A 698 6.68 4.25 -30.94
CA GLN A 698 6.80 3.55 -32.22
C GLN A 698 6.48 4.45 -33.42
N HIS A 699 5.72 5.52 -33.25
CA HIS A 699 5.39 6.49 -34.29
C HIS A 699 6.39 7.65 -34.43
N ILE A 700 7.32 7.83 -33.50
CA ILE A 700 8.33 8.89 -33.57
C ILE A 700 9.31 8.63 -34.71
N ALA A 701 9.75 7.40 -34.86
CA ALA A 701 10.73 6.96 -35.84
C ALA A 701 10.42 5.55 -36.34
N GLU A 702 11.03 5.15 -37.45
CA GLU A 702 11.00 3.75 -37.87
C GLU A 702 11.77 2.90 -36.86
N ARG A 703 11.15 1.81 -36.41
CA ARG A 703 11.69 0.88 -35.43
C ARG A 703 11.86 -0.50 -36.07
N LYS A 704 12.91 -1.20 -35.64
CA LYS A 704 13.09 -2.62 -35.98
C LYS A 704 12.13 -3.47 -35.17
N ASP A 705 11.77 -4.64 -35.71
CA ASP A 705 10.97 -5.59 -34.90
C ASP A 705 11.73 -6.00 -33.64
N GLY A 706 11.07 -5.89 -32.48
CA GLY A 706 11.66 -6.09 -31.16
C GLY A 706 12.13 -4.83 -30.45
N GLU A 707 12.28 -3.69 -31.15
CA GLU A 707 12.56 -2.43 -30.46
C GLU A 707 11.34 -1.95 -29.67
N SER A 708 11.57 -1.51 -28.43
CA SER A 708 10.55 -1.04 -27.51
C SER A 708 11.05 0.12 -26.66
N VAL A 709 10.16 1.03 -26.31
CA VAL A 709 10.45 2.08 -25.33
C VAL A 709 10.83 1.48 -23.96
N MET A 710 10.34 0.29 -23.68
CA MET A 710 10.64 -0.46 -22.46
C MET A 710 12.13 -0.69 -22.23
N THR A 711 12.89 -0.88 -23.31
CA THR A 711 14.33 -1.13 -23.27
C THR A 711 15.17 0.09 -23.66
N ALA A 712 14.51 1.20 -23.98
CA ALA A 712 15.20 2.46 -24.24
C ALA A 712 15.69 3.06 -22.91
N LEU A 713 16.90 3.62 -22.92
CA LEU A 713 17.45 4.23 -21.72
C LEU A 713 16.69 5.51 -21.35
N LEU A 714 16.51 5.74 -20.06
CA LEU A 714 15.97 7.00 -19.54
C LEU A 714 16.86 8.17 -19.93
N PRO A 715 16.28 9.33 -20.29
CA PRO A 715 17.07 10.53 -20.49
C PRO A 715 17.75 10.92 -19.18
N LYS A 716 19.02 11.36 -19.28
CA LYS A 716 19.80 11.83 -18.14
C LYS A 716 19.71 13.34 -18.03
N ALA A 717 19.62 13.82 -16.78
CA ALA A 717 19.65 15.26 -16.51
C ALA A 717 20.98 15.88 -16.94
N GLY A 718 20.91 16.89 -17.78
CA GLY A 718 22.02 17.76 -18.14
C GLY A 718 22.06 19.01 -17.26
N ALA A 719 23.09 19.83 -17.48
CA ALA A 719 23.15 21.17 -16.87
C ALA A 719 22.01 22.06 -17.41
N PHE A 720 21.50 22.95 -16.59
CA PHE A 720 20.46 23.91 -16.99
C PHE A 720 20.69 25.27 -16.33
N SER A 721 20.15 26.31 -16.95
CA SER A 721 20.23 27.67 -16.44
C SER A 721 18.94 28.04 -15.70
N GLU A 722 19.03 28.30 -14.39
CA GLU A 722 17.91 28.83 -13.60
C GLU A 722 17.45 30.18 -14.13
N GLN A 723 18.37 31.01 -14.67
CA GLN A 723 18.03 32.30 -15.25
C GLN A 723 17.15 32.14 -16.50
N THR A 724 17.42 31.19 -17.35
CA THR A 724 16.60 30.90 -18.53
C THR A 724 15.16 30.53 -18.13
N ILE A 725 14.99 29.76 -17.05
CA ILE A 725 13.67 29.39 -16.52
C ILE A 725 12.98 30.62 -15.91
N ALA A 726 13.68 31.39 -15.10
CA ALA A 726 13.15 32.61 -14.46
C ALA A 726 12.71 33.67 -15.48
N ASP A 727 13.48 33.85 -16.53
CA ASP A 727 13.15 34.78 -17.61
C ASP A 727 11.85 34.38 -18.33
N MET A 728 11.65 33.11 -18.57
CA MET A 728 10.41 32.62 -19.17
C MET A 728 9.21 32.71 -18.20
N ASP A 729 9.42 32.55 -16.91
CA ASP A 729 8.36 32.72 -15.92
C ASP A 729 7.86 34.18 -15.91
N VAL A 730 8.77 35.15 -15.99
CA VAL A 730 8.42 36.58 -16.16
C VAL A 730 7.66 36.80 -17.47
N ALA A 731 8.13 36.19 -18.57
CA ALA A 731 7.46 36.30 -19.86
C ALA A 731 6.04 35.72 -19.84
N LYS A 732 5.84 34.59 -19.17
CA LYS A 732 4.51 34.01 -18.98
C LYS A 732 3.56 34.93 -18.21
N ASP A 733 4.05 35.61 -17.18
CA ASP A 733 3.27 36.56 -16.40
C ASP A 733 2.91 37.81 -17.23
N ILE A 734 3.84 38.29 -18.05
CA ILE A 734 3.57 39.39 -18.98
C ILE A 734 2.51 39.01 -20.00
N ILE A 735 2.62 37.81 -20.59
CA ILE A 735 1.63 37.32 -21.57
C ILE A 735 0.26 37.16 -20.90
N ALA A 736 0.20 36.64 -19.66
CA ALA A 736 -1.02 36.53 -18.90
C ALA A 736 -1.67 37.89 -18.62
N GLY A 737 -0.84 38.90 -18.30
CA GLY A 737 -1.29 40.30 -18.12
C GLY A 737 -1.93 40.86 -19.40
N ILE A 738 -1.28 40.67 -20.55
CA ILE A 738 -1.81 41.13 -21.83
C ILE A 738 -3.11 40.41 -22.21
N ARG A 739 -3.18 39.12 -21.99
CA ARG A 739 -4.41 38.33 -22.21
C ARG A 739 -5.56 38.79 -21.31
N THR A 740 -5.26 39.15 -20.07
CA THR A 740 -6.24 39.75 -19.15
C THR A 740 -6.76 41.09 -19.66
N VAL A 741 -5.86 41.93 -20.15
CA VAL A 741 -6.25 43.24 -20.79
C VAL A 741 -7.16 42.98 -22.00
N ARG A 742 -6.81 42.04 -22.87
CA ARG A 742 -7.67 41.68 -24.03
C ARG A 742 -9.06 41.25 -23.60
N LEU A 743 -9.14 40.36 -22.56
CA LEU A 743 -10.43 39.91 -22.05
C LEU A 743 -11.26 41.04 -21.47
N GLN A 744 -10.66 41.91 -20.66
CA GLN A 744 -11.33 43.02 -19.99
C GLN A 744 -11.81 44.10 -20.96
N LYS A 745 -11.06 44.31 -22.04
CA LYS A 745 -11.36 45.31 -23.05
C LYS A 745 -12.05 44.74 -24.30
N ASN A 746 -12.35 43.42 -24.28
CA ASN A 746 -13.00 42.74 -25.38
C ASN A 746 -12.24 42.86 -26.73
N ILE A 747 -10.90 42.76 -26.68
CA ILE A 747 -10.01 42.84 -27.82
C ILE A 747 -9.78 41.44 -28.39
N PRO A 748 -10.09 41.17 -29.68
CA PRO A 748 -9.85 39.89 -30.30
C PRO A 748 -8.35 39.54 -30.31
N ASN A 749 -8.04 38.24 -30.14
CA ASN A 749 -6.66 37.74 -30.15
C ASN A 749 -5.90 37.99 -31.48
N LYS A 750 -6.62 38.12 -32.59
CA LYS A 750 -6.06 38.42 -33.93
C LYS A 750 -5.62 39.89 -34.11
N GLU A 751 -6.08 40.76 -33.23
CA GLU A 751 -5.71 42.19 -33.30
C GLU A 751 -4.31 42.38 -32.70
N GLU A 752 -3.42 43.06 -33.47
CA GLU A 752 -2.09 43.36 -32.98
C GLU A 752 -2.13 44.49 -31.96
N LEU A 753 -1.36 44.34 -30.89
CA LEU A 753 -1.20 45.38 -29.85
C LEU A 753 0.26 45.80 -29.74
N GLU A 754 0.48 46.90 -29.05
CA GLU A 754 1.80 47.34 -28.62
C GLU A 754 1.93 47.16 -27.08
N LEU A 755 3.16 46.95 -26.61
CA LEU A 755 3.46 46.86 -25.20
C LEU A 755 4.44 47.96 -24.83
N GLN A 756 4.09 48.75 -23.85
CA GLN A 756 4.95 49.76 -23.21
C GLN A 756 5.48 49.22 -21.89
N VAL A 757 6.77 49.35 -21.66
CA VAL A 757 7.46 48.94 -20.44
C VAL A 757 7.96 50.20 -19.74
N MET A 758 7.58 50.43 -18.49
CA MET A 758 7.93 51.63 -17.73
C MET A 758 9.40 51.63 -17.33
N GLY A 759 10.07 52.73 -17.64
CA GLY A 759 11.48 52.96 -17.29
C GLY A 759 12.46 51.96 -17.93
N GLU A 760 13.39 51.49 -17.12
CA GLU A 760 14.39 50.49 -17.54
C GLU A 760 13.93 49.04 -17.26
N GLY A 761 12.60 48.81 -17.15
CA GLY A 761 12.02 47.50 -16.94
C GLY A 761 12.47 46.48 -18.00
N ASN A 762 12.58 45.25 -17.59
CA ASN A 762 13.06 44.15 -18.44
C ASN A 762 11.89 43.44 -19.14
N VAL A 763 12.11 43.14 -20.43
CA VAL A 763 11.23 42.26 -21.21
C VAL A 763 12.07 41.06 -21.65
N PRO A 764 12.21 40.06 -20.78
CA PRO A 764 12.96 38.85 -21.14
C PRO A 764 12.23 38.12 -22.24
N VAL A 765 12.98 37.44 -23.11
CA VAL A 765 12.48 36.62 -24.21
C VAL A 765 11.40 37.31 -25.09
N GLU A 766 11.67 38.52 -25.49
CA GLU A 766 10.75 39.39 -26.23
C GLU A 766 10.10 38.72 -27.45
N SER A 767 10.84 37.88 -28.18
CA SER A 767 10.33 37.15 -29.34
C SER A 767 9.14 36.22 -29.00
N ILE A 768 9.17 35.59 -27.84
CA ILE A 768 8.07 34.73 -27.33
C ILE A 768 6.86 35.59 -26.95
N ILE A 769 7.10 36.69 -26.23
CA ILE A 769 6.03 37.58 -25.80
C ILE A 769 5.34 38.17 -27.02
N LYS A 770 6.09 38.65 -28.01
CA LYS A 770 5.53 39.15 -29.28
C LYS A 770 4.66 38.12 -29.99
N LYS A 771 5.12 36.86 -30.06
CA LYS A 771 4.35 35.80 -30.74
C LYS A 771 3.09 35.45 -30.00
N LEU A 772 3.18 35.13 -28.70
CA LEU A 772 2.05 34.59 -27.93
C LEU A 772 1.01 35.65 -27.55
N ALA A 773 1.44 36.88 -27.40
CA ALA A 773 0.55 38.01 -27.11
C ALA A 773 0.09 38.77 -28.35
N ASN A 774 0.58 38.40 -29.54
CA ASN A 774 0.33 39.05 -30.82
C ASN A 774 0.64 40.55 -30.76
N LEU A 775 1.92 40.86 -30.52
CA LEU A 775 2.41 42.23 -30.42
C LEU A 775 3.16 42.65 -31.68
N SER A 776 2.91 43.88 -32.17
CA SER A 776 3.66 44.54 -33.25
C SER A 776 4.97 45.16 -32.75
N ALA A 777 4.99 45.66 -31.51
CA ALA A 777 6.14 46.35 -30.93
C ALA A 777 6.17 46.23 -29.42
N VAL A 778 7.38 46.32 -28.87
CA VAL A 778 7.67 46.43 -27.43
C VAL A 778 8.65 47.61 -27.28
N ALA A 779 8.33 48.57 -26.41
CA ALA A 779 9.17 49.75 -26.21
C ALA A 779 9.25 50.13 -24.73
N ASN A 780 10.45 50.49 -24.28
CA ASN A 780 10.63 51.13 -23.00
C ASN A 780 10.23 52.60 -23.10
N VAL A 781 9.42 53.07 -22.18
CA VAL A 781 8.91 54.43 -22.16
C VAL A 781 9.10 55.05 -20.77
N SER A 782 9.32 56.37 -20.72
CA SER A 782 9.38 57.14 -19.46
C SER A 782 8.00 57.49 -18.93
N GLU A 783 7.03 57.62 -19.83
CA GLU A 783 5.63 57.90 -19.52
C GLU A 783 4.75 57.00 -20.39
N LYS A 784 3.77 56.36 -19.76
CA LYS A 784 2.80 55.53 -20.47
C LYS A 784 1.75 56.39 -21.18
N ASP A 785 1.15 55.84 -22.25
CA ASP A 785 -0.01 56.44 -22.88
C ASP A 785 -1.15 56.59 -21.86
N ALA A 786 -1.79 57.75 -21.81
CA ALA A 786 -2.84 58.02 -20.82
C ALA A 786 -4.07 57.13 -20.99
N THR A 787 -4.26 56.52 -22.17
CA THR A 787 -5.36 55.58 -22.47
C THR A 787 -4.95 54.13 -22.33
N ALA A 788 -3.71 53.86 -21.94
CA ALA A 788 -3.19 52.52 -21.84
C ALA A 788 -3.76 51.76 -20.62
N ALA A 789 -4.10 50.48 -20.83
CA ALA A 789 -4.37 49.56 -19.72
C ALA A 789 -3.06 49.07 -19.14
N ALA A 790 -2.83 49.34 -17.86
CA ALA A 790 -1.61 48.95 -17.17
C ALA A 790 -1.79 47.72 -16.30
N PHE A 791 -0.71 46.96 -16.15
CA PHE A 791 -0.63 45.82 -15.21
C PHE A 791 0.80 45.69 -14.69
N MET A 792 0.92 44.97 -13.57
CA MET A 792 2.20 44.76 -12.91
C MET A 792 2.65 43.28 -13.05
N VAL A 793 3.94 43.12 -13.31
CA VAL A 793 4.62 41.82 -13.11
C VAL A 793 5.81 42.06 -12.19
N GLY A 794 5.75 41.50 -11.01
CA GLY A 794 6.65 41.86 -9.93
C GLY A 794 6.48 43.33 -9.61
N THR A 795 7.57 44.10 -9.68
CA THR A 795 7.60 45.56 -9.42
C THR A 795 7.68 46.40 -10.72
N THR A 796 7.64 45.78 -11.88
CA THR A 796 7.69 46.44 -13.19
C THR A 796 6.27 46.66 -13.73
N GLU A 797 6.00 47.87 -14.16
CA GLU A 797 4.75 48.24 -14.79
C GLU A 797 4.82 48.06 -16.31
N TYR A 798 3.80 47.41 -16.86
CA TYR A 798 3.57 47.22 -18.28
C TYR A 798 2.25 47.89 -18.68
N ALA A 799 2.18 48.43 -19.88
CA ALA A 799 0.98 49.11 -20.37
C ALA A 799 0.68 48.74 -21.82
N VAL A 800 -0.58 48.59 -22.13
CA VAL A 800 -1.07 48.32 -23.48
C VAL A 800 -1.86 49.56 -23.94
N PRO A 801 -1.35 50.32 -24.92
CA PRO A 801 -2.10 51.45 -25.47
C PRO A 801 -3.38 50.99 -26.15
N LEU A 802 -4.51 51.63 -25.83
CA LEU A 802 -5.84 51.24 -26.31
C LEU A 802 -6.44 52.17 -27.35
N GLY A 803 -5.78 53.32 -27.62
CA GLY A 803 -6.28 54.27 -28.57
C GLY A 803 -7.55 55.03 -28.10
N ASN A 804 -8.39 55.49 -29.02
CA ASN A 804 -9.51 56.39 -28.73
C ASN A 804 -10.82 55.68 -28.30
N ASN A 805 -10.83 54.39 -28.09
CA ASN A 805 -12.05 53.60 -27.86
C ASN A 805 -12.33 53.29 -26.36
N ILE A 806 -12.01 54.21 -25.45
CA ILE A 806 -12.23 54.01 -24.04
C ILE A 806 -13.40 54.83 -23.51
N ASN A 807 -14.32 54.19 -22.82
CA ASN A 807 -15.29 54.87 -21.97
C ASN A 807 -14.61 55.28 -20.65
N VAL A 808 -14.13 56.48 -20.60
CA VAL A 808 -13.32 57.02 -19.47
C VAL A 808 -14.03 56.90 -18.11
N GLU A 809 -15.33 57.07 -18.07
CA GLU A 809 -16.12 57.01 -16.81
C GLU A 809 -16.20 55.56 -16.29
N GLU A 810 -16.40 54.58 -17.18
CA GLU A 810 -16.46 53.18 -16.82
C GLU A 810 -15.09 52.65 -16.43
N GLU A 811 -14.04 53.08 -17.07
CA GLU A 811 -12.66 52.72 -16.77
C GLU A 811 -12.22 53.29 -15.40
N LEU A 812 -12.55 54.55 -15.08
CA LEU A 812 -12.28 55.14 -13.78
C LEU A 812 -12.94 54.33 -12.63
N LYS A 813 -14.20 53.91 -12.79
CA LYS A 813 -14.89 53.10 -11.79
C LYS A 813 -14.20 51.75 -11.54
N LYS A 814 -13.68 51.11 -12.61
CA LYS A 814 -12.93 49.86 -12.47
C LYS A 814 -11.62 50.05 -11.76
N LEU A 815 -10.84 51.05 -12.15
CA LEU A 815 -9.55 51.37 -11.55
C LEU A 815 -9.69 51.75 -10.06
N GLU A 816 -10.71 52.50 -9.69
CA GLU A 816 -11.00 52.80 -8.28
C GLU A 816 -11.40 51.58 -7.45
N ALA A 817 -12.16 50.68 -8.03
CA ALA A 817 -12.52 49.41 -7.37
C ALA A 817 -11.28 48.53 -7.15
N ASP A 818 -10.41 48.42 -8.18
CA ASP A 818 -9.17 47.66 -8.10
C ASP A 818 -8.19 48.26 -7.09
N LEU A 819 -8.09 49.58 -7.03
CA LEU A 819 -7.28 50.29 -6.05
C LEU A 819 -7.73 49.96 -4.63
N LYS A 820 -9.02 50.04 -4.36
CA LYS A 820 -9.59 49.70 -3.04
C LYS A 820 -9.32 48.26 -2.65
N TYR A 821 -9.40 47.35 -3.60
CA TYR A 821 -9.07 45.92 -3.38
C TYR A 821 -7.61 45.73 -3.00
N GLN A 822 -6.69 46.35 -3.78
CA GLN A 822 -5.24 46.22 -3.53
C GLN A 822 -4.81 46.87 -2.22
N GLU A 823 -5.42 48.00 -1.84
CA GLU A 823 -5.18 48.66 -0.54
C GLU A 823 -5.63 47.74 0.61
N GLY A 824 -6.78 47.06 0.48
CA GLY A 824 -7.25 46.07 1.46
C GLY A 824 -6.33 44.85 1.55
N PHE A 825 -5.85 44.37 0.42
CA PHE A 825 -4.89 43.28 0.35
C PHE A 825 -3.56 43.65 1.03
N LEU A 826 -3.02 44.82 0.73
CA LEU A 826 -1.78 45.32 1.34
C LEU A 826 -1.91 45.41 2.86
N GLN A 827 -3.03 45.93 3.35
CA GLN A 827 -3.29 45.99 4.80
C GLN A 827 -3.28 44.60 5.45
N SER A 828 -3.83 43.59 4.78
CA SER A 828 -3.83 42.23 5.28
C SER A 828 -2.42 41.62 5.35
N VAL A 829 -1.58 41.90 4.36
CA VAL A 829 -0.18 41.49 4.31
C VAL A 829 0.65 42.18 5.39
N LEU A 830 0.47 43.48 5.54
CA LEU A 830 1.15 44.27 6.57
C LEU A 830 0.78 43.85 7.98
N LYS A 831 -0.49 43.49 8.21
CA LYS A 831 -0.96 42.95 9.48
C LYS A 831 -0.28 41.61 9.82
N LYS A 832 -0.02 40.76 8.81
CA LYS A 832 0.73 39.49 9.02
C LYS A 832 2.19 39.79 9.32
N LEU A 833 2.82 40.67 8.57
CA LEU A 833 4.24 41.04 8.75
C LEU A 833 4.52 41.86 10.01
N SER A 834 3.51 42.51 10.59
CA SER A 834 3.59 43.19 11.91
C SER A 834 3.33 42.26 13.11
N ASN A 835 2.98 41.01 12.86
CA ASN A 835 2.77 40.05 13.91
C ASN A 835 4.10 39.35 14.29
N ASP A 836 4.68 39.76 15.41
CA ASP A 836 5.94 39.22 15.92
C ASP A 836 5.94 37.68 16.06
N LYS A 837 4.82 37.07 16.42
CA LYS A 837 4.70 35.62 16.53
C LYS A 837 4.80 34.92 15.15
N PHE A 838 4.26 35.57 14.14
CA PHE A 838 4.35 35.05 12.77
C PHE A 838 5.78 35.21 12.23
N VAL A 839 6.36 36.42 12.34
CA VAL A 839 7.68 36.73 11.80
C VAL A 839 8.80 35.90 12.46
N ASN A 840 8.68 35.61 13.78
CA ASN A 840 9.69 34.86 14.52
C ASN A 840 9.57 33.34 14.41
N ASN A 841 8.40 32.80 14.03
CA ASN A 841 8.14 31.37 14.02
C ASN A 841 7.88 30.78 12.61
N ALA A 842 7.64 31.60 11.58
CA ALA A 842 7.42 31.12 10.24
C ALA A 842 8.74 30.82 9.53
N PRO A 843 8.79 29.82 8.62
CA PRO A 843 9.97 29.56 7.78
C PRO A 843 10.40 30.80 6.99
N ALA A 844 11.71 31.03 6.87
CA ALA A 844 12.27 32.20 6.17
C ALA A 844 11.68 32.40 4.77
N LYS A 845 11.46 31.32 4.01
CA LYS A 845 10.85 31.33 2.68
C LYS A 845 9.41 31.88 2.68
N VAL A 846 8.65 31.62 3.73
CA VAL A 846 7.27 32.11 3.88
C VAL A 846 7.28 33.62 4.14
N ILE A 847 8.20 34.09 4.97
CA ILE A 847 8.38 35.52 5.27
C ILE A 847 8.82 36.27 4.02
N GLU A 848 9.75 35.70 3.26
CA GLU A 848 10.22 36.24 1.99
C GLU A 848 9.07 36.36 0.97
N MET A 849 8.21 35.34 0.86
CA MET A 849 7.00 35.38 0.04
C MET A 849 6.03 36.49 0.47
N GLU A 850 5.81 36.70 1.76
CA GLU A 850 4.91 37.76 2.24
C GLU A 850 5.50 39.16 2.00
N ARG A 851 6.82 39.31 2.13
CA ARG A 851 7.52 40.58 1.75
C ARG A 851 7.44 40.86 0.26
N LYS A 852 7.54 39.80 -0.58
CA LYS A 852 7.35 39.93 -2.04
C LYS A 852 5.92 40.39 -2.35
N LYS A 853 4.91 39.78 -1.70
CA LYS A 853 3.50 40.22 -1.83
C LYS A 853 3.29 41.68 -1.42
N GLN A 854 3.96 42.15 -0.38
CA GLN A 854 3.93 43.53 0.03
C GLN A 854 4.47 44.42 -1.07
N ALA A 855 5.67 44.15 -1.58
CA ALA A 855 6.31 44.95 -2.62
C ALA A 855 5.47 44.99 -3.91
N ASP A 856 4.94 43.84 -4.33
CA ASP A 856 4.08 43.71 -5.50
C ASP A 856 2.77 44.50 -5.33
N ALA A 857 2.16 44.46 -4.15
CA ALA A 857 0.93 45.21 -3.86
C ALA A 857 1.16 46.74 -3.83
N GLU A 858 2.25 47.18 -3.19
CA GLU A 858 2.63 48.60 -3.17
C GLU A 858 2.87 49.16 -4.57
N ALA A 859 3.58 48.39 -5.43
CA ALA A 859 3.81 48.74 -6.82
C ALA A 859 2.50 48.83 -7.62
N LYS A 860 1.60 47.87 -7.46
CA LYS A 860 0.27 47.87 -8.09
C LYS A 860 -0.58 49.09 -7.67
N ILE A 861 -0.58 49.42 -6.38
CA ILE A 861 -1.29 50.59 -5.86
C ILE A 861 -0.76 51.88 -6.48
N ALA A 862 0.56 52.05 -6.58
CA ALA A 862 1.17 53.20 -7.20
C ALA A 862 0.73 53.36 -8.67
N THR A 863 0.80 52.28 -9.43
CA THR A 863 0.36 52.19 -10.82
C THR A 863 -1.11 52.56 -11.01
N LEU A 864 -1.99 52.02 -10.15
CA LEU A 864 -3.42 52.32 -10.21
C LEU A 864 -3.71 53.78 -9.93
N LYS A 865 -3.04 54.37 -8.94
CA LYS A 865 -3.16 55.83 -8.64
C LYS A 865 -2.71 56.69 -9.79
N GLU A 866 -1.60 56.35 -10.44
CA GLU A 866 -1.12 57.08 -11.62
C GLU A 866 -2.10 56.95 -12.81
N SER A 867 -2.63 55.76 -13.04
CA SER A 867 -3.62 55.52 -14.10
C SER A 867 -4.92 56.33 -13.87
N ILE A 868 -5.41 56.36 -12.63
CA ILE A 868 -6.58 57.14 -12.26
C ILE A 868 -6.31 58.62 -12.47
N ALA A 869 -5.16 59.14 -12.02
CA ALA A 869 -4.78 60.52 -12.18
C ALA A 869 -4.65 60.92 -13.67
N ALA A 870 -4.06 60.07 -14.50
CA ALA A 870 -3.93 60.28 -15.93
C ALA A 870 -5.29 60.39 -16.64
N LEU A 871 -6.26 59.49 -16.27
CA LEU A 871 -7.61 59.53 -16.85
C LEU A 871 -8.47 60.69 -16.32
N GLN A 872 -8.25 61.14 -15.08
CA GLN A 872 -8.97 62.30 -14.50
C GLN A 872 -8.46 63.63 -15.06
N GLY A 873 -7.24 63.65 -15.57
CA GLY A 873 -6.64 64.81 -16.20
C GLY A 873 -7.10 65.10 -17.65
N LYS A 874 -7.89 64.19 -18.21
CA LYS A 874 -8.58 64.34 -19.51
C LYS A 874 -10.02 64.77 -19.28
#